data_a793e04137391976b0f741595f85ab2c
#
_entry.id   a793e04137391976b0f741595f85ab2c
#
_cell.length_a   1.000
_cell.length_b   1.000
_cell.length_c   1.000
_cell.angle_alpha   90.00
_cell.angle_beta   90.00
_cell.angle_gamma   90.00
#
_symmetry.space_group_name_H-M   'P 1'
#
loop_
_entity.id
_entity.type
_entity.pdbx_description
1 polymer ?
#
loop_
_entity_poly.entity_id
_entity_poly.type
_entity_poly.pdbx_seq_one_letter_code
_entity_poly.pdbx_strand_id
1 'polypeptide(L)'
;MDRLADRSLTAASFAPEASDDPPAQAEVVIVGGGIIGASIAYHLAREGVTDVVVCERDTLTSGTTWHAAGLVAGARGTHTLTELAAYGREFYATLGALSGVDVGFTAPGSLSLARRPERADELAYARDVADHCGIEAHMVDLAQIRRLWPLLDPAGIVAGLHFPGDGYVNPGYAALGLAKAAHALGVSVREHCAVTGIDIEEGRVVGVHTSRGSVAAPTVVLAGGLWTRDLAALVGVSVPLYAAEHVHVKSGPIGAEVGGLPVLRDVDNSYYIRPEGDALLLGAFEPRGIPRPVADIPVGGHATFTPDWPHIEDIRVAAERAVPALVTAGFDRFINAPESFTPDTTLIMGETAEVAGLFVAAGMNSQGIIYAPGVGRELARWIVSGSPCFDSSAVDVQRFSPHQANRRYLHERTRESLGRLYAMHWPGYQSETPRGVRRTPLYQRHVEAGAAMGELNGLERPLWFGPPALVDAYDFRRPGWHDVVGREHATVREGVGVIDLSGFAKFEVAGAGALETLQFAASADVDLPVDRAVYTLFLNDHGGIEADGTVTRVAADRFLVVTPSSSRHRMLWLLRRRSQGQAATVTDLTSGTAVLGVFGPRSRELMSRVSPDDWSAEAHPYFAGRRVEIADGFAYALRVSFTGELGFEVYCDADLSINVLDALSEAGADLGLRMVGYLALDSLRLEKGYRHLGHDIGPYDDPVSAGLSFAVAWNKEVPFAGQRALEQRAQGPSTRVIHVALEDPEVRLWGEETVSVDGEPVGHLTSGAFGYTVGSSIGLAVVGVDVDPHDTRLSVRVRGVDHAARGSRSPFYDSAGARVRG
;
A
#
# COMPACT_ATOMS: atom_id res chain seq x y z
N MET A 1 -33.82 3.78 9.66
CA MET A 1 -33.58 2.54 10.48
C MET A 1 -34.86 1.95 11.11
N ASP A 2 -36.00 2.64 11.15
CA ASP A 2 -37.15 2.21 11.97
C ASP A 2 -38.25 1.40 11.25
N ARG A 3 -38.13 1.03 9.98
CA ARG A 3 -39.20 0.28 9.28
C ARG A 3 -38.85 -1.11 8.77
N LEU A 4 -37.58 -1.60 8.93
CA LEU A 4 -37.16 -2.91 8.44
C LEU A 4 -36.33 -3.68 9.49
N ALA A 5 -36.36 -3.27 10.74
CA ALA A 5 -35.63 -3.95 11.78
C ALA A 5 -36.46 -5.15 12.29
N ASP A 6 -36.18 -6.32 11.79
CA ASP A 6 -36.45 -7.53 12.55
C ASP A 6 -35.52 -7.53 13.78
N ARG A 7 -35.97 -6.89 14.87
CA ARG A 7 -35.22 -6.77 16.14
C ARG A 7 -34.92 -8.14 16.76
N SER A 8 -35.40 -9.24 16.14
CA SER A 8 -35.18 -10.61 16.56
C SER A 8 -33.88 -11.22 16.00
N LEU A 9 -33.22 -10.59 14.99
CA LEU A 9 -32.00 -11.13 14.42
C LEU A 9 -30.79 -10.81 15.34
N THR A 10 -30.33 -11.82 16.03
CA THR A 10 -29.14 -11.83 16.89
C THR A 10 -28.35 -13.10 16.61
N ALA A 11 -27.10 -13.21 17.11
CA ALA A 11 -26.34 -14.44 16.99
C ALA A 11 -27.13 -15.65 17.53
N ALA A 12 -27.73 -15.53 18.69
CA ALA A 12 -28.53 -16.58 19.30
C ALA A 12 -29.71 -17.07 18.44
N SER A 13 -30.22 -16.27 17.51
CA SER A 13 -31.31 -16.65 16.61
C SER A 13 -30.90 -17.61 15.49
N PHE A 14 -29.62 -17.71 15.16
CA PHE A 14 -29.10 -18.61 14.12
C PHE A 14 -27.93 -19.49 14.58
N ALA A 15 -27.23 -19.14 15.66
CA ALA A 15 -26.15 -19.88 16.30
C ALA A 15 -26.48 -20.02 17.79
N PRO A 16 -27.32 -21.00 18.18
CA PRO A 16 -27.74 -21.16 19.58
C PRO A 16 -26.55 -21.43 20.52
N GLU A 17 -25.45 -21.99 20.01
CA GLU A 17 -24.21 -22.23 20.75
C GLU A 17 -23.33 -20.97 20.92
N ALA A 18 -23.76 -19.81 20.45
CA ALA A 18 -22.97 -18.56 20.54
C ALA A 18 -22.60 -18.19 21.99
N SER A 19 -23.42 -18.68 22.97
CA SER A 19 -23.18 -18.51 24.42
C SER A 19 -22.39 -19.65 25.05
N ASP A 20 -22.05 -20.71 24.32
CA ASP A 20 -21.28 -21.85 24.85
C ASP A 20 -19.78 -21.53 24.91
N ASP A 21 -19.02 -22.36 25.64
CA ASP A 21 -17.55 -22.26 25.60
C ASP A 21 -17.02 -22.55 24.19
N PRO A 22 -15.88 -21.97 23.79
CA PRO A 22 -15.31 -22.24 22.48
C PRO A 22 -14.85 -23.71 22.39
N PRO A 23 -14.73 -24.27 21.17
CA PRO A 23 -14.13 -25.58 20.99
C PRO A 23 -12.66 -25.59 21.45
N ALA A 24 -12.19 -26.77 21.92
CA ALA A 24 -10.80 -26.89 22.37
C ALA A 24 -9.76 -26.71 21.23
N GLN A 25 -10.18 -26.90 19.98
CA GLN A 25 -9.34 -26.76 18.79
C GLN A 25 -10.17 -26.28 17.61
N ALA A 26 -9.51 -25.64 16.65
CA ALA A 26 -10.03 -25.24 15.34
C ALA A 26 -8.88 -25.15 14.32
N GLU A 27 -9.20 -25.21 13.05
CA GLU A 27 -8.21 -24.93 11.99
C GLU A 27 -7.89 -23.43 11.93
N VAL A 28 -8.91 -22.58 12.10
CA VAL A 28 -8.74 -21.12 12.09
C VAL A 28 -9.54 -20.48 13.23
N VAL A 29 -8.90 -19.61 13.99
CA VAL A 29 -9.56 -18.71 14.94
C VAL A 29 -9.61 -17.30 14.36
N ILE A 30 -10.81 -16.72 14.30
CA ILE A 30 -11.02 -15.32 13.90
C ILE A 30 -11.34 -14.50 15.15
N VAL A 31 -10.54 -13.48 15.43
CA VAL A 31 -10.70 -12.59 16.58
C VAL A 31 -11.45 -11.34 16.18
N GLY A 32 -12.74 -11.26 16.53
CA GLY A 32 -13.64 -10.16 16.24
C GLY A 32 -14.80 -10.54 15.31
N GLY A 33 -16.04 -10.28 15.78
CA GLY A 33 -17.31 -10.57 15.11
C GLY A 33 -17.92 -9.35 14.40
N GLY A 34 -17.09 -8.38 13.98
CA GLY A 34 -17.49 -7.30 13.08
C GLY A 34 -17.67 -7.79 11.65
N ILE A 35 -18.02 -6.87 10.73
CA ILE A 35 -18.29 -7.23 9.33
C ILE A 35 -17.05 -7.86 8.63
N ILE A 36 -15.84 -7.47 9.02
CA ILE A 36 -14.59 -8.01 8.46
C ILE A 36 -14.43 -9.48 8.89
N GLY A 37 -14.52 -9.77 10.21
CA GLY A 37 -14.38 -11.14 10.71
C GLY A 37 -15.49 -12.06 10.19
N ALA A 38 -16.73 -11.58 10.13
CA ALA A 38 -17.86 -12.32 9.57
C ALA A 38 -17.66 -12.62 8.07
N SER A 39 -17.09 -11.69 7.32
CA SER A 39 -16.78 -11.89 5.92
C SER A 39 -15.66 -12.91 5.71
N ILE A 40 -14.57 -12.83 6.48
CA ILE A 40 -13.46 -13.80 6.43
C ILE A 40 -14.00 -15.21 6.75
N ALA A 41 -14.81 -15.33 7.80
CA ALA A 41 -15.43 -16.60 8.20
C ALA A 41 -16.27 -17.22 7.07
N TYR A 42 -17.11 -16.40 6.42
CA TYR A 42 -17.92 -16.85 5.29
C TYR A 42 -17.05 -17.33 4.11
N HIS A 43 -16.04 -16.55 3.74
CA HIS A 43 -15.23 -16.89 2.58
C HIS A 43 -14.28 -18.07 2.83
N LEU A 44 -13.75 -18.25 4.06
CA LEU A 44 -13.02 -19.46 4.43
C LEU A 44 -13.90 -20.71 4.26
N ALA A 45 -15.13 -20.67 4.75
CA ALA A 45 -16.07 -21.76 4.57
C ALA A 45 -16.41 -22.02 3.11
N ARG A 46 -16.45 -20.99 2.28
CA ARG A 46 -16.62 -21.11 0.80
C ARG A 46 -15.41 -21.72 0.11
N GLU A 47 -14.20 -21.49 0.61
CA GLU A 47 -12.96 -22.13 0.15
C GLU A 47 -12.78 -23.56 0.73
N GLY A 48 -13.74 -24.06 1.53
CA GLY A 48 -13.74 -25.41 2.08
C GLY A 48 -13.17 -25.55 3.49
N VAL A 49 -12.71 -24.46 4.14
CA VAL A 49 -12.24 -24.44 5.52
C VAL A 49 -13.42 -24.12 6.44
N THR A 50 -14.03 -25.16 7.02
CA THR A 50 -15.24 -25.03 7.85
C THR A 50 -14.98 -25.18 9.36
N ASP A 51 -13.82 -25.73 9.77
CA ASP A 51 -13.39 -25.80 11.18
C ASP A 51 -12.82 -24.43 11.60
N VAL A 52 -13.73 -23.45 11.66
CA VAL A 52 -13.47 -22.05 11.96
C VAL A 52 -14.27 -21.62 13.17
N VAL A 53 -13.64 -20.92 14.10
CA VAL A 53 -14.34 -20.29 15.24
C VAL A 53 -14.13 -18.78 15.22
N VAL A 54 -15.22 -18.02 15.28
CA VAL A 54 -15.23 -16.57 15.46
C VAL A 54 -15.41 -16.29 16.95
N CYS A 55 -14.44 -15.63 17.58
CA CYS A 55 -14.47 -15.18 18.96
C CYS A 55 -14.75 -13.67 19.01
N GLU A 56 -15.95 -13.29 19.45
CA GLU A 56 -16.36 -11.92 19.67
C GLU A 56 -16.40 -11.60 21.16
N ARG A 57 -15.79 -10.51 21.58
CA ARG A 57 -15.68 -10.15 22.99
C ARG A 57 -17.00 -9.67 23.61
N ASP A 58 -17.85 -9.00 22.80
CA ASP A 58 -19.19 -8.52 23.19
C ASP A 58 -20.26 -9.29 22.39
N THR A 59 -21.08 -8.60 21.61
CA THR A 59 -22.01 -9.21 20.65
C THR A 59 -21.56 -8.90 19.22
N LEU A 60 -21.96 -9.71 18.26
CA LEU A 60 -21.68 -9.45 16.86
C LEU A 60 -22.04 -7.99 16.50
N THR A 61 -21.22 -7.35 15.67
CA THR A 61 -21.39 -5.98 15.18
C THR A 61 -21.16 -4.85 16.17
N SER A 62 -21.01 -5.10 17.45
CA SER A 62 -20.97 -4.09 18.52
C SER A 62 -19.77 -3.11 18.46
N GLY A 63 -18.73 -3.42 17.66
CA GLY A 63 -17.61 -2.53 17.39
C GLY A 63 -17.97 -1.37 16.43
N THR A 64 -17.12 -1.06 15.47
CA THR A 64 -17.33 0.02 14.48
C THR A 64 -18.48 -0.27 13.50
N THR A 65 -18.80 -1.52 13.26
CA THR A 65 -19.79 -1.94 12.24
C THR A 65 -21.18 -1.33 12.45
N TRP A 66 -21.67 -1.23 13.68
CA TRP A 66 -23.07 -0.83 13.94
C TRP A 66 -23.37 0.63 13.55
N HIS A 67 -22.39 1.51 13.63
CA HIS A 67 -22.58 2.95 13.35
C HIS A 67 -22.12 3.38 11.96
N ALA A 68 -21.59 2.46 11.15
CA ALA A 68 -21.16 2.80 9.80
C ALA A 68 -22.33 3.33 8.95
N ALA A 69 -22.03 4.26 8.05
CA ALA A 69 -23.05 4.81 7.14
C ALA A 69 -23.51 3.84 6.04
N GLY A 70 -22.80 2.74 5.86
CA GLY A 70 -23.18 1.66 4.97
C GLY A 70 -22.96 1.93 3.49
N LEU A 71 -22.11 2.87 3.11
CA LEU A 71 -21.82 3.18 1.71
C LEU A 71 -21.18 1.99 0.99
N VAL A 72 -21.63 1.74 -0.25
CA VAL A 72 -21.14 0.71 -1.16
C VAL A 72 -20.77 1.39 -2.48
N ALA A 73 -19.48 1.66 -2.69
CA ALA A 73 -18.95 2.38 -3.85
C ALA A 73 -17.82 1.56 -4.50
N GLY A 74 -18.04 1.12 -5.74
CA GLY A 74 -17.18 0.12 -6.41
C GLY A 74 -15.80 0.62 -6.84
N ALA A 75 -15.60 1.90 -7.11
CA ALA A 75 -14.34 2.44 -7.61
C ALA A 75 -13.49 3.12 -6.54
N ARG A 76 -12.17 3.00 -6.68
CA ARG A 76 -11.13 3.57 -5.82
C ARG A 76 -10.00 4.13 -6.69
N GLY A 77 -8.97 4.71 -6.04
CA GLY A 77 -7.84 5.35 -6.71
C GLY A 77 -6.81 4.39 -7.31
N THR A 78 -6.85 3.09 -6.99
CA THR A 78 -5.93 2.07 -7.51
C THR A 78 -6.69 0.83 -7.97
N HIS A 79 -6.07 0.01 -8.83
CA HIS A 79 -6.67 -1.24 -9.32
C HIS A 79 -6.96 -2.19 -8.16
N THR A 80 -5.99 -2.48 -7.29
CA THR A 80 -6.16 -3.39 -6.15
C THR A 80 -7.35 -3.00 -5.27
N LEU A 81 -7.43 -1.74 -4.84
CA LEU A 81 -8.53 -1.28 -3.99
C LEU A 81 -9.87 -1.27 -4.73
N THR A 82 -9.85 -1.01 -6.04
CA THR A 82 -11.05 -1.05 -6.88
C THR A 82 -11.57 -2.48 -7.03
N GLU A 83 -10.72 -3.46 -7.26
CA GLU A 83 -11.11 -4.88 -7.35
C GLU A 83 -11.71 -5.40 -6.05
N LEU A 84 -11.12 -5.05 -4.89
CA LEU A 84 -11.68 -5.40 -3.58
C LEU A 84 -13.07 -4.77 -3.38
N ALA A 85 -13.24 -3.50 -3.74
CA ALA A 85 -14.51 -2.77 -3.61
C ALA A 85 -15.57 -3.24 -4.62
N ALA A 86 -15.19 -3.50 -5.87
CA ALA A 86 -16.07 -4.01 -6.91
C ALA A 86 -16.70 -5.34 -6.52
N TYR A 87 -15.88 -6.28 -6.03
CA TYR A 87 -16.41 -7.53 -5.49
C TYR A 87 -17.37 -7.29 -4.34
N GLY A 88 -17.09 -6.34 -3.44
CA GLY A 88 -17.97 -5.96 -2.34
C GLY A 88 -19.35 -5.52 -2.84
N ARG A 89 -19.38 -4.66 -3.86
CA ARG A 89 -20.62 -4.20 -4.49
C ARG A 89 -21.46 -5.35 -5.06
N GLU A 90 -20.83 -6.25 -5.83
CA GLU A 90 -21.51 -7.41 -6.43
C GLU A 90 -22.00 -8.38 -5.37
N PHE A 91 -21.20 -8.61 -4.33
CA PHE A 91 -21.52 -9.54 -3.26
C PHE A 91 -22.75 -9.10 -2.44
N TYR A 92 -22.85 -7.79 -2.09
CA TYR A 92 -24.00 -7.29 -1.33
C TYR A 92 -25.33 -7.44 -2.07
N ALA A 93 -25.34 -7.39 -3.40
CA ALA A 93 -26.53 -7.63 -4.20
C ALA A 93 -27.06 -9.08 -4.03
N THR A 94 -26.20 -10.01 -3.66
CA THR A 94 -26.54 -11.44 -3.48
C THR A 94 -26.72 -11.85 -2.02
N LEU A 95 -26.15 -11.10 -1.06
CA LEU A 95 -26.09 -11.50 0.35
C LEU A 95 -27.46 -11.74 0.98
N GLY A 96 -28.46 -10.96 0.59
CA GLY A 96 -29.86 -11.17 1.07
C GLY A 96 -30.39 -12.55 0.74
N ALA A 97 -30.17 -13.01 -0.48
CA ALA A 97 -30.58 -14.36 -0.92
C ALA A 97 -29.75 -15.47 -0.27
N LEU A 98 -28.44 -15.24 -0.09
CA LEU A 98 -27.51 -16.21 0.52
C LEU A 98 -27.78 -16.44 2.00
N SER A 99 -28.08 -15.38 2.74
CA SER A 99 -28.26 -15.43 4.20
C SER A 99 -29.72 -15.58 4.66
N GLY A 100 -30.68 -15.29 3.77
CA GLY A 100 -32.08 -15.13 4.13
C GLY A 100 -32.34 -13.94 5.07
N VAL A 101 -31.46 -12.92 5.03
CA VAL A 101 -31.56 -11.68 5.81
C VAL A 101 -31.75 -10.52 4.85
N ASP A 102 -32.77 -9.69 5.05
CA ASP A 102 -32.86 -8.44 4.30
C ASP A 102 -31.79 -7.47 4.79
N VAL A 103 -30.69 -7.37 4.05
CA VAL A 103 -29.55 -6.51 4.36
C VAL A 103 -29.79 -5.05 3.93
N GLY A 104 -30.94 -4.74 3.36
CA GLY A 104 -31.30 -3.38 2.93
C GLY A 104 -30.42 -2.82 1.82
N PHE A 105 -29.84 -3.68 0.96
CA PHE A 105 -29.02 -3.22 -0.16
C PHE A 105 -29.87 -2.45 -1.17
N THR A 106 -29.44 -1.23 -1.48
CA THR A 106 -30.08 -0.33 -2.42
C THR A 106 -29.02 0.34 -3.27
N ALA A 107 -29.17 0.32 -4.59
CA ALA A 107 -28.20 0.82 -5.56
C ALA A 107 -28.76 1.98 -6.40
N PRO A 108 -28.98 3.18 -5.84
CA PRO A 108 -29.42 4.35 -6.58
C PRO A 108 -28.28 5.05 -7.33
N GLY A 109 -27.08 4.55 -7.22
CA GLY A 109 -25.85 5.17 -7.73
C GLY A 109 -25.11 6.02 -6.71
N SER A 110 -23.94 6.53 -7.12
CA SER A 110 -23.22 7.60 -6.41
C SER A 110 -22.82 8.73 -7.36
N LEU A 111 -22.70 9.95 -6.85
CA LEU A 111 -22.30 11.15 -7.58
C LEU A 111 -21.22 11.89 -6.80
N SER A 112 -19.99 11.88 -7.30
CA SER A 112 -18.90 12.69 -6.77
C SER A 112 -18.81 14.02 -7.49
N LEU A 113 -18.70 15.13 -6.76
CA LEU A 113 -18.65 16.48 -7.30
C LEU A 113 -17.21 17.01 -7.38
N ALA A 114 -16.92 17.76 -8.43
CA ALA A 114 -15.74 18.59 -8.56
C ALA A 114 -16.13 20.07 -8.51
N ARG A 115 -15.50 20.84 -7.62
CA ARG A 115 -15.68 22.30 -7.52
C ARG A 115 -14.53 23.11 -8.09
N ARG A 116 -13.47 22.42 -8.54
CA ARG A 116 -12.27 23.00 -9.17
C ARG A 116 -11.77 22.09 -10.29
N PRO A 117 -11.04 22.65 -11.28
CA PRO A 117 -10.54 21.88 -12.43
C PRO A 117 -9.66 20.68 -12.04
N GLU A 118 -8.80 20.85 -11.03
CA GLU A 118 -7.88 19.79 -10.57
C GLU A 118 -8.65 18.59 -9.99
N ARG A 119 -9.77 18.85 -9.30
CA ARG A 119 -10.65 17.78 -8.83
C ARG A 119 -11.35 17.07 -9.99
N ALA A 120 -11.69 17.79 -11.05
CA ALA A 120 -12.24 17.17 -12.25
C ALA A 120 -11.19 16.27 -12.94
N ASP A 121 -9.92 16.68 -12.97
CA ASP A 121 -8.80 15.83 -13.44
C ASP A 121 -8.68 14.55 -12.56
N GLU A 122 -8.74 14.66 -11.24
CA GLU A 122 -8.71 13.50 -10.33
C GLU A 122 -9.90 12.55 -10.56
N LEU A 123 -11.12 13.09 -10.70
CA LEU A 123 -12.29 12.28 -11.00
C LEU A 123 -12.18 11.58 -12.36
N ALA A 124 -11.52 12.20 -13.34
CA ALA A 124 -11.29 11.58 -14.63
C ALA A 124 -10.29 10.41 -14.53
N TYR A 125 -9.23 10.51 -13.69
CA TYR A 125 -8.37 9.38 -13.36
C TYR A 125 -9.15 8.24 -12.68
N ALA A 126 -9.98 8.56 -11.68
CA ALA A 126 -10.80 7.57 -11.00
C ALA A 126 -11.77 6.85 -11.96
N ARG A 127 -12.30 7.55 -12.95
CA ARG A 127 -13.11 6.97 -14.02
C ARG A 127 -12.28 6.00 -14.89
N ASP A 128 -11.06 6.37 -15.25
CA ASP A 128 -10.18 5.53 -16.08
C ASP A 128 -9.85 4.20 -15.39
N VAL A 129 -9.53 4.24 -14.07
CA VAL A 129 -9.33 3.03 -13.26
C VAL A 129 -10.62 2.19 -13.18
N ALA A 130 -11.76 2.82 -12.99
CA ALA A 130 -13.06 2.13 -12.95
C ALA A 130 -13.36 1.41 -14.27
N ASP A 131 -13.16 2.09 -15.41
CA ASP A 131 -13.35 1.53 -16.75
C ASP A 131 -12.45 0.29 -16.96
N HIS A 132 -11.18 0.34 -16.52
CA HIS A 132 -10.27 -0.80 -16.59
C HIS A 132 -10.78 -2.01 -15.80
N CYS A 133 -11.33 -1.76 -14.61
CA CYS A 133 -11.92 -2.80 -13.75
C CYS A 133 -13.35 -3.19 -14.16
N GLY A 134 -13.85 -2.76 -15.32
CA GLY A 134 -15.18 -3.09 -15.81
C GLY A 134 -16.34 -2.44 -15.04
N ILE A 135 -16.07 -1.34 -14.33
CA ILE A 135 -17.08 -0.61 -13.56
C ILE A 135 -17.63 0.54 -14.39
N GLU A 136 -18.96 0.53 -14.62
CA GLU A 136 -19.64 1.60 -15.33
C GLU A 136 -19.49 2.93 -14.57
N ALA A 137 -18.94 3.96 -15.25
CA ALA A 137 -18.63 5.27 -14.69
C ALA A 137 -18.76 6.38 -15.73
N HIS A 138 -19.44 7.49 -15.40
CA HIS A 138 -19.73 8.57 -16.33
C HIS A 138 -19.33 9.93 -15.77
N MET A 139 -18.45 10.66 -16.47
CA MET A 139 -18.32 12.09 -16.23
C MET A 139 -19.62 12.78 -16.62
N VAL A 140 -20.14 13.62 -15.75
CA VAL A 140 -21.45 14.28 -15.92
C VAL A 140 -21.33 15.80 -15.84
N ASP A 141 -22.13 16.47 -16.68
CA ASP A 141 -22.25 17.93 -16.72
C ASP A 141 -23.29 18.45 -15.71
N LEU A 142 -23.38 19.77 -15.58
CA LEU A 142 -24.32 20.43 -14.66
C LEU A 142 -25.80 20.10 -14.94
N ALA A 143 -26.18 19.87 -16.20
CA ALA A 143 -27.55 19.52 -16.54
C ALA A 143 -27.87 18.09 -16.10
N GLN A 144 -26.92 17.19 -16.23
CA GLN A 144 -27.01 15.80 -15.73
C GLN A 144 -27.02 15.76 -14.21
N ILE A 145 -26.14 16.51 -13.53
CA ILE A 145 -26.12 16.67 -12.08
C ILE A 145 -27.47 17.11 -11.52
N ARG A 146 -28.08 18.13 -12.11
CA ARG A 146 -29.43 18.60 -11.71
C ARG A 146 -30.51 17.53 -11.87
N ARG A 147 -30.42 16.65 -12.86
CA ARG A 147 -31.37 15.55 -13.03
C ARG A 147 -31.16 14.45 -11.98
N LEU A 148 -29.89 14.13 -11.68
CA LEU A 148 -29.52 13.11 -10.68
C LEU A 148 -29.85 13.59 -9.26
N TRP A 149 -29.65 14.88 -8.97
CA TRP A 149 -29.82 15.47 -7.65
C TRP A 149 -30.62 16.77 -7.70
N PRO A 150 -31.98 16.71 -7.85
CA PRO A 150 -32.82 17.89 -7.99
C PRO A 150 -32.81 18.85 -6.80
N LEU A 151 -32.44 18.37 -5.60
CA LEU A 151 -32.36 19.16 -4.37
C LEU A 151 -31.04 19.94 -4.23
N LEU A 152 -30.06 19.71 -5.14
CA LEU A 152 -28.74 20.29 -5.09
C LEU A 152 -28.69 21.66 -5.75
N ASP A 153 -28.15 22.66 -5.07
CA ASP A 153 -27.72 23.91 -5.70
C ASP A 153 -26.39 23.67 -6.46
N PRO A 154 -26.39 23.77 -7.79
CA PRO A 154 -25.21 23.49 -8.59
C PRO A 154 -24.15 24.61 -8.60
N ALA A 155 -24.33 25.66 -7.83
CA ALA A 155 -23.40 26.79 -7.79
C ALA A 155 -21.98 26.34 -7.41
N GLY A 156 -21.01 26.76 -8.23
CA GLY A 156 -19.60 26.42 -8.01
C GLY A 156 -19.19 24.97 -8.33
N ILE A 157 -20.05 24.17 -8.94
CA ILE A 157 -19.72 22.84 -9.43
C ILE A 157 -19.23 22.96 -10.89
N VAL A 158 -18.12 22.31 -11.22
CA VAL A 158 -17.53 22.30 -12.56
C VAL A 158 -17.77 21.00 -13.31
N ALA A 159 -17.84 19.87 -12.60
CA ALA A 159 -18.10 18.54 -13.16
C ALA A 159 -18.57 17.58 -12.07
N GLY A 160 -18.99 16.37 -12.46
CA GLY A 160 -19.25 15.27 -11.55
C GLY A 160 -18.84 13.92 -12.16
N LEU A 161 -18.69 12.92 -11.29
CA LEU A 161 -18.49 11.54 -11.68
C LEU A 161 -19.62 10.69 -11.09
N HIS A 162 -20.39 10.03 -11.95
CA HIS A 162 -21.52 9.21 -11.59
C HIS A 162 -21.20 7.72 -11.78
N PHE A 163 -21.47 6.93 -10.75
CA PHE A 163 -21.40 5.47 -10.76
C PHE A 163 -22.81 4.89 -10.56
N PRO A 164 -23.46 4.38 -11.61
CA PRO A 164 -24.86 3.91 -11.52
C PRO A 164 -25.04 2.70 -10.60
N GLY A 165 -24.03 1.84 -10.48
CA GLY A 165 -24.09 0.61 -9.69
C GLY A 165 -23.77 0.76 -8.21
N ASP A 166 -23.38 1.94 -7.75
CA ASP A 166 -23.09 2.21 -6.35
C ASP A 166 -24.36 2.37 -5.51
N GLY A 167 -24.19 2.27 -4.18
CA GLY A 167 -25.33 2.39 -3.30
C GLY A 167 -24.98 2.36 -1.82
N TYR A 168 -25.84 1.72 -1.06
CA TYR A 168 -25.65 1.54 0.39
C TYR A 168 -26.37 0.29 0.91
N VAL A 169 -25.99 -0.16 2.10
CA VAL A 169 -26.50 -1.34 2.78
C VAL A 169 -26.73 -1.01 4.27
N ASN A 170 -27.54 -1.77 4.97
CA ASN A 170 -27.55 -1.73 6.43
C ASN A 170 -26.34 -2.47 6.99
N PRO A 171 -25.37 -1.80 7.66
CA PRO A 171 -24.13 -2.42 8.09
C PRO A 171 -24.30 -3.56 9.08
N GLY A 172 -25.18 -3.38 10.06
CA GLY A 172 -25.45 -4.41 11.08
C GLY A 172 -26.07 -5.65 10.47
N TYR A 173 -27.09 -5.49 9.62
CA TYR A 173 -27.71 -6.65 8.94
C TYR A 173 -26.79 -7.31 7.92
N ALA A 174 -25.93 -6.55 7.25
CA ALA A 174 -24.92 -7.13 6.37
C ALA A 174 -23.94 -8.03 7.13
N ALA A 175 -23.45 -7.57 8.28
CA ALA A 175 -22.54 -8.37 9.11
C ALA A 175 -23.24 -9.61 9.73
N LEU A 176 -24.45 -9.45 10.24
CA LEU A 176 -25.25 -10.56 10.75
C LEU A 176 -25.63 -11.56 9.64
N GLY A 177 -25.93 -11.06 8.42
CA GLY A 177 -26.17 -11.90 7.27
C GLY A 177 -24.96 -12.73 6.89
N LEU A 178 -23.76 -12.13 6.87
CA LEU A 178 -22.50 -12.82 6.64
C LEU A 178 -22.23 -13.88 7.71
N ALA A 179 -22.38 -13.54 9.00
CA ALA A 179 -22.18 -14.46 10.09
C ALA A 179 -23.16 -15.64 10.04
N LYS A 180 -24.44 -15.38 9.73
CA LYS A 180 -25.47 -16.42 9.54
C LYS A 180 -25.15 -17.33 8.36
N ALA A 181 -24.71 -16.76 7.24
CA ALA A 181 -24.32 -17.54 6.07
C ALA A 181 -23.06 -18.39 6.34
N ALA A 182 -22.08 -17.85 7.09
CA ALA A 182 -20.90 -18.58 7.54
C ALA A 182 -21.29 -19.75 8.48
N HIS A 183 -22.15 -19.48 9.46
CA HIS A 183 -22.66 -20.53 10.39
C HIS A 183 -23.38 -21.65 9.64
N ALA A 184 -24.21 -21.32 8.66
CA ALA A 184 -24.90 -22.31 7.83
C ALA A 184 -23.94 -23.23 7.03
N LEU A 185 -22.69 -22.79 6.83
CA LEU A 185 -21.60 -23.57 6.22
C LEU A 185 -20.73 -24.33 7.24
N GLY A 186 -21.02 -24.23 8.54
CA GLY A 186 -20.35 -24.98 9.61
C GLY A 186 -19.43 -24.12 10.52
N VAL A 187 -19.29 -22.84 10.27
CA VAL A 187 -18.49 -21.94 11.12
C VAL A 187 -19.14 -21.80 12.51
N SER A 188 -18.33 -21.86 13.54
CA SER A 188 -18.72 -21.68 14.93
C SER A 188 -18.62 -20.21 15.33
N VAL A 189 -19.65 -19.65 15.95
CA VAL A 189 -19.67 -18.26 16.46
C VAL A 189 -19.75 -18.26 17.97
N ARG A 190 -18.91 -17.47 18.63
CA ARG A 190 -18.90 -17.29 20.09
C ARG A 190 -18.95 -15.81 20.44
N GLU A 191 -20.01 -15.37 21.07
CA GLU A 191 -20.18 -14.07 21.70
C GLU A 191 -19.72 -14.07 23.15
N HIS A 192 -19.39 -12.90 23.70
CA HIS A 192 -18.87 -12.76 25.07
C HIS A 192 -17.62 -13.62 25.31
N CYS A 193 -16.84 -13.87 24.28
CA CYS A 193 -15.66 -14.72 24.23
C CYS A 193 -14.42 -13.88 23.83
N ALA A 194 -13.95 -13.06 24.76
CA ALA A 194 -12.82 -12.16 24.51
C ALA A 194 -11.50 -12.94 24.41
N VAL A 195 -10.74 -12.77 23.33
CA VAL A 195 -9.36 -13.27 23.23
C VAL A 195 -8.47 -12.40 24.11
N THR A 196 -7.73 -13.03 25.02
CA THR A 196 -6.88 -12.40 26.03
C THR A 196 -5.41 -12.73 25.89
N GLY A 197 -5.06 -13.75 25.08
CA GLY A 197 -3.69 -14.16 24.80
C GLY A 197 -3.60 -14.93 23.49
N ILE A 198 -2.40 -14.99 22.93
CA ILE A 198 -2.06 -15.76 21.73
C ILE A 198 -0.82 -16.58 22.05
N ASP A 199 -0.85 -17.88 21.78
CA ASP A 199 0.26 -18.79 22.04
C ASP A 199 1.15 -18.92 20.81
N ILE A 200 2.45 -18.81 21.02
CA ILE A 200 3.47 -18.88 19.98
C ILE A 200 4.49 -19.96 20.36
N GLU A 201 4.75 -20.90 19.44
CA GLU A 201 5.84 -21.86 19.52
C GLU A 201 6.70 -21.77 18.26
N GLU A 202 8.02 -21.69 18.45
CA GLU A 202 9.02 -21.62 17.36
C GLU A 202 8.70 -20.55 16.27
N GLY A 203 8.13 -19.39 16.70
CA GLY A 203 7.77 -18.30 15.78
C GLY A 203 6.49 -18.54 14.97
N ARG A 204 5.67 -19.51 15.38
CA ARG A 204 4.39 -19.84 14.75
C ARG A 204 3.26 -19.78 15.78
N VAL A 205 2.09 -19.32 15.38
CA VAL A 205 0.91 -19.37 16.25
C VAL A 205 0.46 -20.83 16.44
N VAL A 206 0.07 -21.17 17.67
CA VAL A 206 -0.44 -22.51 18.02
C VAL A 206 -1.81 -22.46 18.73
N GLY A 207 -2.30 -21.28 19.08
CA GLY A 207 -3.63 -21.13 19.69
C GLY A 207 -3.88 -19.77 20.31
N VAL A 208 -5.03 -19.66 20.94
CA VAL A 208 -5.46 -18.45 21.67
C VAL A 208 -6.02 -18.79 23.03
N HIS A 209 -5.85 -17.88 23.99
CA HIS A 209 -6.59 -17.87 25.24
C HIS A 209 -7.78 -16.94 25.13
N THR A 210 -8.92 -17.38 25.63
CA THR A 210 -10.13 -16.55 25.68
C THR A 210 -10.62 -16.41 27.13
N SER A 211 -11.54 -15.48 27.37
CA SER A 211 -12.24 -15.37 28.68
C SER A 211 -13.04 -16.63 29.07
N ARG A 212 -13.20 -17.60 28.16
CA ARG A 212 -14.06 -18.79 28.30
C ARG A 212 -13.34 -20.10 27.98
N GLY A 213 -12.01 -20.10 27.92
CA GLY A 213 -11.19 -21.28 27.65
C GLY A 213 -10.17 -21.00 26.54
N SER A 214 -9.37 -22.02 26.23
CA SER A 214 -8.32 -21.92 25.20
C SER A 214 -8.73 -22.67 23.94
N VAL A 215 -8.29 -22.19 22.76
CA VAL A 215 -8.50 -22.83 21.47
C VAL A 215 -7.15 -23.07 20.83
N ALA A 216 -6.78 -24.32 20.60
CA ALA A 216 -5.59 -24.65 19.81
C ALA A 216 -5.89 -24.41 18.31
N ALA A 217 -5.01 -23.66 17.63
CA ALA A 217 -5.20 -23.37 16.21
C ALA A 217 -3.87 -23.00 15.52
N PRO A 218 -3.58 -23.56 14.34
CA PRO A 218 -2.39 -23.22 13.56
C PRO A 218 -2.51 -21.87 12.83
N THR A 219 -3.73 -21.32 12.72
CA THR A 219 -4.00 -20.04 12.07
C THR A 219 -4.90 -19.17 12.94
N VAL A 220 -4.48 -17.92 13.14
CA VAL A 220 -5.26 -16.91 13.87
C VAL A 220 -5.37 -15.65 13.01
N VAL A 221 -6.59 -15.11 12.86
CA VAL A 221 -6.87 -13.89 12.12
C VAL A 221 -7.31 -12.79 13.09
N LEU A 222 -6.55 -11.71 13.17
CA LEU A 222 -6.89 -10.54 13.97
C LEU A 222 -7.79 -9.59 13.15
N ALA A 223 -9.09 -9.68 13.37
CA ALA A 223 -10.13 -8.83 12.78
C ALA A 223 -10.83 -7.95 13.85
N GLY A 224 -10.09 -7.60 14.90
CA GLY A 224 -10.59 -6.89 16.10
C GLY A 224 -10.82 -5.38 15.90
N GLY A 225 -10.92 -4.89 14.65
CA GLY A 225 -11.14 -3.48 14.34
C GLY A 225 -10.08 -2.59 15.00
N LEU A 226 -10.49 -1.55 15.71
CA LEU A 226 -9.60 -0.60 16.37
C LEU A 226 -8.76 -1.20 17.52
N TRP A 227 -9.09 -2.40 18.03
CA TRP A 227 -8.33 -3.12 19.06
C TRP A 227 -7.25 -4.04 18.49
N THR A 228 -7.17 -4.20 17.17
CA THR A 228 -6.22 -5.12 16.51
C THR A 228 -4.76 -4.79 16.85
N ARG A 229 -4.42 -3.51 16.98
CA ARG A 229 -3.06 -3.08 17.37
C ARG A 229 -2.66 -3.64 18.75
N ASP A 230 -3.55 -3.56 19.73
CA ASP A 230 -3.25 -4.00 21.08
C ASP A 230 -3.25 -5.53 21.19
N LEU A 231 -4.10 -6.23 20.40
CA LEU A 231 -4.08 -7.68 20.25
C LEU A 231 -2.76 -8.18 19.64
N ALA A 232 -2.31 -7.57 18.56
CA ALA A 232 -1.04 -7.92 17.92
C ALA A 232 0.16 -7.68 18.84
N ALA A 233 0.11 -6.62 19.65
CA ALA A 233 1.16 -6.29 20.62
C ALA A 233 1.35 -7.36 21.70
N LEU A 234 0.36 -8.21 21.99
CA LEU A 234 0.47 -9.34 22.93
C LEU A 234 1.59 -10.32 22.53
N VAL A 235 1.90 -10.39 21.24
CA VAL A 235 2.93 -11.28 20.69
C VAL A 235 4.07 -10.53 20.00
N GLY A 236 4.23 -9.24 20.30
CA GLY A 236 5.32 -8.41 19.78
C GLY A 236 5.17 -7.98 18.31
N VAL A 237 4.00 -8.19 17.71
CA VAL A 237 3.71 -7.78 16.34
C VAL A 237 3.25 -6.33 16.31
N SER A 238 3.76 -5.58 15.33
CA SER A 238 3.47 -4.15 15.14
C SER A 238 2.41 -3.93 14.07
N VAL A 239 1.20 -3.50 14.47
CA VAL A 239 0.12 -3.11 13.56
C VAL A 239 -0.19 -1.62 13.75
N PRO A 240 0.15 -0.76 12.79
CA PRO A 240 0.01 0.69 12.96
C PRO A 240 -1.42 1.15 12.63
N LEU A 241 -2.27 1.20 13.64
CA LEU A 241 -3.59 1.81 13.56
C LEU A 241 -3.93 2.55 14.85
N TYR A 242 -4.78 3.56 14.74
CA TYR A 242 -5.22 4.35 15.89
C TYR A 242 -6.68 4.77 15.72
N ALA A 243 -7.37 4.94 16.84
CA ALA A 243 -8.76 5.37 16.79
C ALA A 243 -8.88 6.90 16.71
N ALA A 244 -9.92 7.37 16.01
CA ALA A 244 -10.37 8.76 16.03
C ALA A 244 -11.90 8.82 16.14
N GLU A 245 -12.40 9.97 16.59
CA GLU A 245 -13.80 10.31 16.47
C GLU A 245 -14.17 10.44 14.97
N HIS A 246 -15.34 9.99 14.60
CA HIS A 246 -15.89 10.17 13.26
C HIS A 246 -17.40 10.40 13.32
N VAL A 247 -17.89 11.34 12.51
CA VAL A 247 -19.21 11.92 12.70
C VAL A 247 -20.11 11.72 11.49
N HIS A 248 -21.36 11.35 11.77
CA HIS A 248 -22.45 11.58 10.84
C HIS A 248 -23.70 12.07 11.57
N VAL A 249 -24.53 12.83 10.86
CA VAL A 249 -25.77 13.40 11.38
C VAL A 249 -26.93 13.08 10.46
N LYS A 250 -28.11 12.86 11.05
CA LYS A 250 -29.33 12.63 10.28
C LYS A 250 -30.22 13.88 10.36
N SER A 251 -30.76 14.32 9.21
CA SER A 251 -31.71 15.41 9.17
C SER A 251 -33.11 14.98 9.68
N GLY A 252 -33.95 15.96 10.00
CA GLY A 252 -35.39 15.74 10.00
C GLY A 252 -35.92 15.36 8.60
N PRO A 253 -37.24 15.08 8.47
CA PRO A 253 -37.85 14.75 7.20
C PRO A 253 -37.67 15.90 6.16
N ILE A 254 -37.31 15.57 4.94
CA ILE A 254 -37.03 16.56 3.88
C ILE A 254 -38.33 17.05 3.19
N GLY A 255 -39.42 16.32 3.32
CA GLY A 255 -40.69 16.70 2.69
C GLY A 255 -40.74 16.52 1.16
N ALA A 256 -39.70 15.93 0.57
CA ALA A 256 -39.61 15.53 -0.83
C ALA A 256 -39.22 14.04 -0.90
N GLU A 257 -39.46 13.40 -2.06
CA GLU A 257 -39.02 12.02 -2.28
C GLU A 257 -37.51 11.97 -2.41
N VAL A 258 -36.83 11.36 -1.44
CA VAL A 258 -35.36 11.26 -1.38
C VAL A 258 -34.85 9.86 -1.66
N GLY A 259 -35.69 8.84 -1.58
CA GLY A 259 -35.28 7.42 -1.59
C GLY A 259 -34.57 6.94 -2.87
N GLY A 260 -34.71 7.66 -3.98
CA GLY A 260 -34.04 7.32 -5.25
C GLY A 260 -32.81 8.18 -5.56
N LEU A 261 -32.38 9.07 -4.67
CA LEU A 261 -31.23 9.93 -4.90
C LEU A 261 -29.94 9.12 -4.79
N PRO A 262 -28.98 9.29 -5.72
CA PRO A 262 -27.63 8.75 -5.57
C PRO A 262 -26.94 9.23 -4.29
N VAL A 263 -25.98 8.47 -3.78
CA VAL A 263 -25.08 8.96 -2.75
C VAL A 263 -24.30 10.15 -3.29
N LEU A 264 -24.48 11.32 -2.72
CA LEU A 264 -23.76 12.54 -3.09
C LEU A 264 -22.43 12.59 -2.31
N ARG A 265 -21.33 12.84 -2.99
CA ARG A 265 -20.02 13.06 -2.39
C ARG A 265 -19.47 14.40 -2.83
N ASP A 266 -19.41 15.35 -1.93
CA ASP A 266 -18.77 16.66 -2.14
C ASP A 266 -17.39 16.64 -1.45
N VAL A 267 -16.44 16.06 -2.14
CA VAL A 267 -15.11 15.80 -1.58
C VAL A 267 -14.29 17.08 -1.34
N ASP A 268 -14.54 18.14 -2.12
CA ASP A 268 -13.92 19.46 -1.90
C ASP A 268 -14.44 20.17 -0.63
N ASN A 269 -15.64 19.80 -0.16
CA ASN A 269 -16.24 20.29 1.08
C ASN A 269 -16.29 19.23 2.19
N SER A 270 -15.59 18.11 2.02
CA SER A 270 -15.35 17.06 3.04
C SER A 270 -16.63 16.42 3.59
N TYR A 271 -17.65 16.15 2.75
CA TYR A 271 -18.86 15.44 3.16
C TYR A 271 -19.44 14.52 2.08
N TYR A 272 -20.26 13.59 2.54
CA TYR A 272 -21.23 12.88 1.69
C TYR A 272 -22.63 12.99 2.26
N ILE A 273 -23.62 12.81 1.38
CA ILE A 273 -25.04 12.76 1.75
C ILE A 273 -25.68 11.53 1.11
N ARG A 274 -26.46 10.79 1.87
CA ARG A 274 -27.27 9.69 1.35
C ARG A 274 -28.70 9.73 1.90
N PRO A 275 -29.66 9.16 1.17
CA PRO A 275 -31.00 8.93 1.70
C PRO A 275 -31.01 8.01 2.93
N GLU A 276 -31.89 8.32 3.88
CA GLU A 276 -32.22 7.45 5.01
C GLU A 276 -33.70 7.57 5.37
N GLY A 277 -34.52 6.73 4.72
CA GLY A 277 -35.99 6.84 4.79
C GLY A 277 -36.48 8.09 4.08
N ASP A 278 -37.16 8.98 4.81
CA ASP A 278 -37.65 10.29 4.35
C ASP A 278 -36.70 11.45 4.69
N ALA A 279 -35.53 11.14 5.22
CA ALA A 279 -34.49 12.06 5.65
C ALA A 279 -33.20 11.88 4.87
N LEU A 280 -32.22 12.75 5.13
CA LEU A 280 -30.84 12.64 4.61
C LEU A 280 -29.87 12.39 5.75
N LEU A 281 -28.91 11.51 5.52
CA LEU A 281 -27.76 11.31 6.39
C LEU A 281 -26.57 12.06 5.79
N LEU A 282 -26.02 13.02 6.54
CA LEU A 282 -24.81 13.76 6.24
C LEU A 282 -23.63 13.14 7.02
N GLY A 283 -22.63 12.64 6.34
CA GLY A 283 -21.38 12.17 6.96
C GLY A 283 -20.23 13.13 6.70
N ALA A 284 -19.48 13.42 7.74
CA ALA A 284 -18.34 14.32 7.69
C ALA A 284 -17.05 13.54 7.45
N PHE A 285 -16.09 14.14 6.72
CA PHE A 285 -14.70 13.73 6.66
C PHE A 285 -13.83 14.90 7.09
N GLU A 286 -13.80 15.11 8.38
CA GLU A 286 -13.22 16.28 9.02
C GLU A 286 -11.76 16.47 8.60
N PRO A 287 -11.35 17.67 8.13
CA PRO A 287 -9.98 17.92 7.66
C PRO A 287 -8.91 17.61 8.71
N ARG A 288 -9.30 17.65 9.99
CA ARG A 288 -8.46 17.25 11.13
C ARG A 288 -9.25 16.34 12.05
N GLY A 289 -8.83 15.07 12.14
CA GLY A 289 -9.44 14.10 13.05
C GLY A 289 -9.13 14.40 14.53
N ILE A 290 -9.95 13.86 15.41
CA ILE A 290 -9.76 13.89 16.88
C ILE A 290 -9.31 12.49 17.31
N PRO A 291 -8.00 12.24 17.49
CA PRO A 291 -7.49 10.91 17.88
C PRO A 291 -7.95 10.57 19.31
N ARG A 292 -8.29 9.29 19.51
CA ARG A 292 -8.67 8.72 20.81
C ARG A 292 -7.81 7.51 21.15
N PRO A 293 -7.13 7.50 22.31
CA PRO A 293 -6.55 6.26 22.81
C PRO A 293 -7.63 5.19 22.99
N VAL A 294 -7.31 3.94 22.69
CA VAL A 294 -8.25 2.81 22.86
C VAL A 294 -8.75 2.72 24.30
N ALA A 295 -7.92 3.07 25.29
CA ALA A 295 -8.29 3.08 26.71
C ALA A 295 -9.40 4.11 27.05
N ASP A 296 -9.59 5.15 26.24
CA ASP A 296 -10.61 6.19 26.43
C ASP A 296 -11.94 5.84 25.75
N ILE A 297 -12.00 4.72 25.04
CA ILE A 297 -13.21 4.27 24.37
C ILE A 297 -14.12 3.56 25.36
N PRO A 298 -15.39 3.97 25.45
CA PRO A 298 -16.33 3.33 26.38
C PRO A 298 -16.41 1.81 26.21
N VAL A 299 -16.40 1.09 27.31
CA VAL A 299 -16.50 -0.38 27.35
C VAL A 299 -17.98 -0.82 27.20
N GLY A 300 -18.22 -1.99 26.61
CA GLY A 300 -19.54 -2.64 26.56
C GLY A 300 -20.25 -2.52 25.20
N GLY A 301 -19.50 -2.29 24.12
CA GLY A 301 -20.04 -2.22 22.74
C GLY A 301 -20.83 -0.94 22.45
N HIS A 302 -21.12 -0.67 21.17
CA HIS A 302 -21.90 0.48 20.72
C HIS A 302 -21.39 1.84 21.26
N ALA A 303 -20.06 1.98 21.38
CA ALA A 303 -19.42 3.16 21.93
C ALA A 303 -19.74 4.44 21.11
N THR A 304 -20.07 5.52 21.82
CA THR A 304 -20.24 6.87 21.24
C THR A 304 -19.57 7.90 22.12
N PHE A 305 -19.25 9.04 21.50
CA PHE A 305 -18.75 10.25 22.19
C PHE A 305 -19.83 11.33 22.22
N THR A 306 -19.58 12.36 22.98
CA THR A 306 -20.46 13.52 23.06
C THR A 306 -20.55 14.20 21.68
N PRO A 307 -21.74 14.66 21.25
CA PRO A 307 -21.89 15.45 20.03
C PRO A 307 -21.01 16.71 20.03
N ASP A 308 -20.20 16.88 18.99
CA ASP A 308 -19.32 18.04 18.80
C ASP A 308 -19.72 18.80 17.50
N TRP A 309 -20.75 19.64 17.60
CA TRP A 309 -21.22 20.46 16.50
C TRP A 309 -20.17 21.47 16.01
N PRO A 310 -19.42 22.16 16.88
CA PRO A 310 -18.35 23.07 16.46
C PRO A 310 -17.32 22.40 15.54
N HIS A 311 -17.00 21.12 15.77
CA HIS A 311 -16.01 20.39 14.97
C HIS A 311 -16.41 20.18 13.51
N ILE A 312 -17.71 20.07 13.23
CA ILE A 312 -18.23 19.86 11.88
C ILE A 312 -18.99 21.08 11.32
N GLU A 313 -18.87 22.24 11.96
CA GLU A 313 -19.66 23.43 11.61
C GLU A 313 -19.47 23.88 10.16
N ASP A 314 -18.20 23.95 9.69
CA ASP A 314 -17.90 24.34 8.31
C ASP A 314 -18.48 23.34 7.30
N ILE A 315 -18.42 22.05 7.61
CA ILE A 315 -18.99 20.97 6.79
C ILE A 315 -20.52 21.08 6.75
N ARG A 316 -21.15 21.29 7.91
CA ARG A 316 -22.59 21.47 8.03
C ARG A 316 -23.08 22.66 7.18
N VAL A 317 -22.43 23.82 7.33
CA VAL A 317 -22.75 25.03 6.57
C VAL A 317 -22.56 24.82 5.07
N ALA A 318 -21.50 24.13 4.65
CA ALA A 318 -21.28 23.82 3.23
C ALA A 318 -22.38 22.88 2.68
N ALA A 319 -22.79 21.87 3.45
CA ALA A 319 -23.85 20.94 3.07
C ALA A 319 -25.22 21.65 2.99
N GLU A 320 -25.56 22.51 3.97
CA GLU A 320 -26.80 23.33 3.97
C GLU A 320 -26.86 24.30 2.78
N ARG A 321 -25.71 24.87 2.39
CA ARG A 321 -25.65 25.74 1.20
C ARG A 321 -25.89 24.93 -0.07
N ALA A 322 -25.26 23.71 -0.17
CA ALA A 322 -25.41 22.86 -1.34
C ALA A 322 -26.81 22.21 -1.41
N VAL A 323 -27.42 21.89 -0.28
CA VAL A 323 -28.75 21.26 -0.18
C VAL A 323 -29.63 22.09 0.76
N PRO A 324 -30.26 23.20 0.27
CA PRO A 324 -31.01 24.14 1.12
C PRO A 324 -32.15 23.51 1.93
N ALA A 325 -32.67 22.36 1.50
CA ALA A 325 -33.69 21.62 2.22
C ALA A 325 -33.21 21.17 3.64
N LEU A 326 -31.92 21.01 3.85
CA LEU A 326 -31.34 20.69 5.16
C LEU A 326 -31.53 21.79 6.20
N VAL A 327 -31.55 23.07 5.76
CA VAL A 327 -31.78 24.20 6.66
C VAL A 327 -33.20 24.13 7.27
N THR A 328 -34.19 23.77 6.46
CA THR A 328 -35.57 23.66 6.90
C THR A 328 -35.84 22.41 7.72
N ALA A 329 -35.20 21.29 7.33
CA ALA A 329 -35.36 19.99 8.02
C ALA A 329 -34.67 19.99 9.38
N GLY A 330 -33.55 20.72 9.53
CA GLY A 330 -32.65 20.59 10.68
C GLY A 330 -32.02 19.22 10.82
N PHE A 331 -31.41 18.96 11.98
CA PHE A 331 -30.76 17.65 12.28
C PHE A 331 -31.29 17.09 13.60
N ASP A 332 -31.78 15.84 13.55
CA ASP A 332 -32.42 15.16 14.70
C ASP A 332 -31.45 14.25 15.47
N ARG A 333 -30.43 13.71 14.80
CA ARG A 333 -29.52 12.71 15.39
C ARG A 333 -28.09 12.99 15.04
N PHE A 334 -27.23 13.02 16.05
CA PHE A 334 -25.77 13.12 15.93
C PHE A 334 -25.14 11.82 16.41
N ILE A 335 -24.36 11.17 15.56
CA ILE A 335 -23.53 10.04 15.92
C ILE A 335 -22.09 10.49 15.83
N ASN A 336 -21.38 10.45 16.97
CA ASN A 336 -19.94 10.58 17.09
C ASN A 336 -19.41 9.30 17.67
N ALA A 337 -18.66 8.53 16.91
CA ALA A 337 -18.24 7.18 17.30
C ALA A 337 -16.79 6.88 16.88
N PRO A 338 -16.13 5.92 17.56
CA PRO A 338 -14.73 5.63 17.27
C PRO A 338 -14.56 4.83 15.99
N GLU A 339 -13.65 5.26 15.11
CA GLU A 339 -13.16 4.51 13.96
C GLU A 339 -11.64 4.37 13.95
N SER A 340 -11.11 3.43 13.15
CA SER A 340 -9.67 3.15 13.07
C SER A 340 -9.06 3.66 11.77
N PHE A 341 -7.91 4.34 11.90
CA PHE A 341 -7.14 4.90 10.80
C PHE A 341 -5.70 4.41 10.81
N THR A 342 -5.13 4.24 9.63
CA THR A 342 -3.74 3.85 9.37
C THR A 342 -2.90 5.06 8.97
N PRO A 343 -1.57 4.97 9.04
CA PRO A 343 -0.70 6.09 8.68
C PRO A 343 -0.80 6.56 7.23
N ASP A 344 -1.09 5.66 6.31
CA ASP A 344 -1.17 5.89 4.86
C ASP A 344 -2.60 5.90 4.31
N THR A 345 -3.61 5.82 5.18
CA THR A 345 -5.03 5.79 4.82
C THR A 345 -5.47 4.58 4.00
N THR A 346 -4.64 3.54 3.92
CA THR A 346 -4.96 2.29 3.24
C THR A 346 -5.17 1.16 4.25
N LEU A 347 -6.11 0.26 3.98
CA LEU A 347 -6.41 -0.88 4.86
C LEU A 347 -5.18 -1.77 5.09
N ILE A 348 -5.20 -2.56 6.16
CA ILE A 348 -4.15 -3.51 6.50
C ILE A 348 -4.71 -4.93 6.41
N MET A 349 -4.06 -5.81 5.63
CA MET A 349 -4.35 -7.24 5.62
C MET A 349 -3.09 -8.06 5.34
N GLY A 350 -3.14 -9.35 5.64
CA GLY A 350 -2.09 -10.30 5.31
C GLY A 350 -1.43 -10.97 6.52
N GLU A 351 -0.50 -11.88 6.25
CA GLU A 351 0.28 -12.58 7.26
C GLU A 351 1.36 -11.68 7.85
N THR A 352 1.58 -11.77 9.16
CA THR A 352 2.62 -10.98 9.83
C THR A 352 4.01 -11.55 9.57
N ALA A 353 5.02 -10.68 9.48
CA ALA A 353 6.39 -11.12 9.26
C ALA A 353 6.97 -11.86 10.47
N GLU A 354 6.59 -11.43 11.68
CA GLU A 354 7.13 -11.90 12.95
C GLU A 354 6.65 -13.30 13.31
N VAL A 355 5.37 -13.59 13.05
CA VAL A 355 4.70 -14.81 13.52
C VAL A 355 3.98 -15.47 12.37
N ALA A 356 4.43 -16.67 12.01
CA ALA A 356 3.79 -17.47 10.97
C ALA A 356 2.40 -17.96 11.43
N GLY A 357 1.43 -17.97 10.52
CA GLY A 357 0.04 -18.34 10.78
C GLY A 357 -0.78 -17.25 11.50
N LEU A 358 -0.18 -16.08 11.80
CA LEU A 358 -0.89 -14.93 12.34
C LEU A 358 -1.22 -13.93 11.24
N PHE A 359 -2.49 -13.77 10.95
CA PHE A 359 -3.01 -12.86 9.94
C PHE A 359 -3.68 -11.64 10.56
N VAL A 360 -3.71 -10.54 9.83
CA VAL A 360 -4.36 -9.29 10.23
C VAL A 360 -5.35 -8.86 9.14
N ALA A 361 -6.50 -8.32 9.54
CA ALA A 361 -7.42 -7.60 8.68
C ALA A 361 -8.07 -6.46 9.46
N ALA A 362 -7.55 -5.24 9.34
CA ALA A 362 -7.95 -4.09 10.16
C ALA A 362 -7.65 -2.74 9.50
N GLY A 363 -7.94 -1.64 10.17
CA GLY A 363 -7.59 -0.30 9.72
C GLY A 363 -8.29 0.10 8.42
N MET A 364 -9.58 -0.12 8.33
CA MET A 364 -10.35 0.07 7.09
C MET A 364 -10.61 1.54 6.73
N ASN A 365 -10.17 2.49 7.54
CA ASN A 365 -10.23 3.94 7.26
C ASN A 365 -11.62 4.40 6.80
N SER A 366 -12.65 4.13 7.60
CA SER A 366 -14.07 4.44 7.32
C SER A 366 -14.66 3.79 6.05
N GLN A 367 -14.00 2.78 5.47
CA GLN A 367 -14.42 2.09 4.25
C GLN A 367 -14.66 0.58 4.46
N GLY A 368 -14.82 0.15 5.74
CA GLY A 368 -14.90 -1.27 6.10
C GLY A 368 -16.08 -1.99 5.46
N ILE A 369 -17.21 -1.32 5.25
CA ILE A 369 -18.39 -1.94 4.67
C ILE A 369 -18.11 -2.37 3.23
N ILE A 370 -17.59 -1.47 2.38
CA ILE A 370 -17.35 -1.82 0.98
C ILE A 370 -16.22 -2.82 0.80
N TYR A 371 -15.17 -2.75 1.63
CA TYR A 371 -14.06 -3.66 1.51
C TYR A 371 -14.30 -5.06 2.12
N ALA A 372 -15.23 -5.19 3.08
CA ALA A 372 -15.38 -6.43 3.83
C ALA A 372 -15.51 -7.70 2.96
N PRO A 373 -16.35 -7.76 1.91
CA PRO A 373 -16.42 -8.96 1.08
C PRO A 373 -15.13 -9.24 0.30
N GLY A 374 -14.49 -8.21 -0.28
CA GLY A 374 -13.24 -8.36 -1.01
C GLY A 374 -12.08 -8.80 -0.11
N VAL A 375 -11.91 -8.15 1.05
CA VAL A 375 -10.93 -8.55 2.07
C VAL A 375 -11.17 -9.97 2.54
N GLY A 376 -12.44 -10.33 2.81
CA GLY A 376 -12.80 -11.68 3.24
C GLY A 376 -12.41 -12.73 2.20
N ARG A 377 -12.74 -12.50 0.91
CA ARG A 377 -12.40 -13.39 -0.19
C ARG A 377 -10.87 -13.55 -0.36
N GLU A 378 -10.17 -12.44 -0.49
CA GLU A 378 -8.75 -12.50 -0.81
C GLU A 378 -7.91 -13.01 0.37
N LEU A 379 -8.28 -12.66 1.63
CA LEU A 379 -7.60 -13.21 2.79
C LEU A 379 -7.89 -14.70 3.00
N ALA A 380 -9.12 -15.16 2.74
CA ALA A 380 -9.47 -16.58 2.78
C ALA A 380 -8.65 -17.38 1.77
N ARG A 381 -8.55 -16.89 0.53
CA ARG A 381 -7.71 -17.48 -0.51
C ARG A 381 -6.24 -17.49 -0.12
N TRP A 382 -5.73 -16.40 0.43
CA TRP A 382 -4.35 -16.32 0.91
C TRP A 382 -4.07 -17.36 1.99
N ILE A 383 -4.95 -17.50 2.98
CA ILE A 383 -4.82 -18.50 4.05
C ILE A 383 -4.80 -19.92 3.47
N VAL A 384 -5.69 -20.23 2.52
CA VAL A 384 -5.79 -21.57 1.92
C VAL A 384 -4.64 -21.87 0.98
N SER A 385 -4.20 -20.90 0.17
CA SER A 385 -3.11 -21.07 -0.79
C SER A 385 -1.72 -20.89 -0.18
N GLY A 386 -1.60 -20.22 0.99
CA GLY A 386 -0.34 -19.90 1.65
C GLY A 386 0.38 -18.68 1.07
N SER A 387 -0.20 -17.99 0.09
CA SER A 387 0.34 -16.75 -0.50
C SER A 387 -0.78 -15.89 -1.06
N PRO A 388 -0.59 -14.56 -1.26
CA PRO A 388 -1.62 -13.72 -1.85
C PRO A 388 -1.93 -14.15 -3.29
N CYS A 389 -3.22 -14.12 -3.64
CA CYS A 389 -3.72 -14.42 -4.98
C CYS A 389 -3.99 -13.15 -5.81
N PHE A 390 -3.56 -12.00 -5.33
CA PHE A 390 -3.74 -10.67 -5.93
C PHE A 390 -2.55 -9.79 -5.58
N ASP A 391 -2.39 -8.63 -6.21
CA ASP A 391 -1.38 -7.66 -5.80
C ASP A 391 -1.72 -7.09 -4.42
N SER A 392 -1.04 -7.60 -3.40
CA SER A 392 -1.24 -7.22 -2.00
C SER A 392 -0.35 -6.06 -1.55
N SER A 393 0.55 -5.55 -2.39
CA SER A 393 1.63 -4.63 -2.01
C SER A 393 1.12 -3.38 -1.26
N ALA A 394 0.01 -2.81 -1.72
CA ALA A 394 -0.59 -1.61 -1.12
C ALA A 394 -1.30 -1.87 0.22
N VAL A 395 -1.70 -3.11 0.50
CA VAL A 395 -2.53 -3.47 1.67
C VAL A 395 -1.83 -4.39 2.67
N ASP A 396 -0.68 -4.96 2.31
CA ASP A 396 0.08 -5.90 3.13
C ASP A 396 0.52 -5.27 4.46
N VAL A 397 0.26 -5.95 5.58
CA VAL A 397 0.69 -5.51 6.92
C VAL A 397 2.21 -5.30 7.00
N GLN A 398 2.98 -6.03 6.23
CA GLN A 398 4.45 -5.99 6.23
C GLN A 398 5.04 -4.74 5.53
N ARG A 399 4.21 -3.89 4.90
CA ARG A 399 4.65 -2.63 4.30
C ARG A 399 5.08 -1.58 5.33
N PHE A 400 4.67 -1.74 6.58
CA PHE A 400 4.97 -0.78 7.64
C PHE A 400 6.28 -1.08 8.37
N SER A 401 6.90 -0.03 8.85
CA SER A 401 8.02 -0.12 9.79
C SER A 401 7.50 -0.14 11.23
N PRO A 402 8.08 -0.96 12.14
CA PRO A 402 7.55 -1.12 13.51
C PRO A 402 7.38 0.18 14.32
N HIS A 403 8.24 1.20 14.08
CA HIS A 403 8.11 2.48 14.78
C HIS A 403 6.80 3.22 14.47
N GLN A 404 6.16 2.95 13.30
CA GLN A 404 4.89 3.57 12.92
C GLN A 404 3.72 3.10 13.81
N ALA A 405 3.89 1.99 14.56
CA ALA A 405 2.94 1.58 15.60
C ALA A 405 3.12 2.32 16.94
N ASN A 406 4.07 3.26 17.05
CA ASN A 406 4.25 4.08 18.25
C ASN A 406 3.02 4.97 18.51
N ARG A 407 2.54 5.02 19.76
CA ARG A 407 1.30 5.74 20.13
C ARG A 407 1.37 7.24 19.81
N ARG A 408 2.49 7.90 20.08
CA ARG A 408 2.66 9.34 19.78
C ARG A 408 2.69 9.60 18.27
N TYR A 409 3.40 8.76 17.51
CA TYR A 409 3.41 8.81 16.05
C TYR A 409 1.99 8.69 15.50
N LEU A 410 1.27 7.66 15.92
CA LEU A 410 -0.08 7.39 15.45
C LEU A 410 -1.07 8.49 15.84
N HIS A 411 -0.98 9.01 17.07
CA HIS A 411 -1.83 10.10 17.53
C HIS A 411 -1.70 11.34 16.61
N GLU A 412 -0.48 11.75 16.29
CA GLU A 412 -0.26 12.90 15.40
C GLU A 412 -0.66 12.59 13.94
N ARG A 413 -0.31 11.41 13.42
CA ARG A 413 -0.65 11.01 12.06
C ARG A 413 -2.15 10.86 11.85
N THR A 414 -2.88 10.36 12.83
CA THR A 414 -4.34 10.14 12.73
C THR A 414 -5.12 11.46 12.64
N ARG A 415 -4.58 12.54 13.19
CA ARG A 415 -5.15 13.90 12.99
C ARG A 415 -5.23 14.27 11.51
N GLU A 416 -4.24 13.88 10.74
CA GLU A 416 -4.15 14.15 9.30
C GLU A 416 -4.88 13.08 8.48
N SER A 417 -4.72 11.80 8.84
CA SER A 417 -5.18 10.66 8.06
C SER A 417 -6.69 10.70 7.76
N LEU A 418 -7.53 11.12 8.70
CA LEU A 418 -8.98 11.20 8.49
C LEU A 418 -9.31 12.17 7.35
N GLY A 419 -8.78 13.38 7.40
CA GLY A 419 -9.05 14.42 6.40
C GLY A 419 -8.49 14.08 5.02
N ARG A 420 -7.39 13.30 4.97
CA ARG A 420 -6.78 12.87 3.70
C ARG A 420 -7.69 12.02 2.83
N LEU A 421 -8.66 11.33 3.39
CA LEU A 421 -9.61 10.51 2.62
C LEU A 421 -10.46 11.35 1.65
N TYR A 422 -10.63 12.64 1.91
CA TYR A 422 -11.34 13.58 1.03
C TYR A 422 -10.47 14.73 0.51
N ALA A 423 -9.21 14.82 0.95
CA ALA A 423 -8.24 15.75 0.38
C ALA A 423 -7.96 15.43 -1.11
N MET A 424 -7.28 16.32 -1.81
CA MET A 424 -6.79 16.06 -3.17
C MET A 424 -5.70 15.00 -3.11
N HIS A 425 -5.84 13.92 -3.88
CA HIS A 425 -4.85 12.86 -3.97
C HIS A 425 -3.81 13.20 -5.04
N TRP A 426 -2.99 14.22 -4.74
CA TRP A 426 -1.91 14.63 -5.63
C TRP A 426 -0.89 13.52 -5.82
N PRO A 427 -0.41 13.29 -7.06
CA PRO A 427 0.76 12.44 -7.27
C PRO A 427 1.95 12.94 -6.47
N GLY A 428 2.64 12.01 -5.76
CA GLY A 428 3.81 12.35 -4.96
C GLY A 428 3.52 13.11 -3.65
N TYR A 429 2.25 13.24 -3.23
CA TYR A 429 1.88 13.88 -1.98
C TYR A 429 2.61 13.26 -0.78
N GLN A 430 3.06 14.11 0.13
CA GLN A 430 3.74 13.71 1.37
C GLN A 430 2.92 14.13 2.58
N SER A 431 2.79 13.22 3.56
CA SER A 431 2.13 13.55 4.83
C SER A 431 2.91 14.64 5.57
N GLU A 432 2.18 15.52 6.26
CA GLU A 432 2.75 16.65 6.98
C GLU A 432 3.16 16.28 8.41
N THR A 433 2.51 15.29 9.02
CA THR A 433 2.68 14.93 10.43
C THR A 433 2.71 13.42 10.67
N PRO A 434 3.48 12.93 11.67
CA PRO A 434 4.68 13.60 12.19
C PRO A 434 5.83 13.47 11.19
N ARG A 435 6.71 14.46 11.12
CA ARG A 435 7.87 14.47 10.22
C ARG A 435 9.17 14.36 11.02
N GLY A 436 10.23 13.94 10.34
CA GLY A 436 11.57 13.88 10.93
C GLY A 436 11.73 12.82 12.03
N VAL A 437 10.89 11.79 12.10
CA VAL A 437 10.94 10.76 13.16
C VAL A 437 12.09 9.79 12.92
N ARG A 438 12.22 9.26 11.73
CA ARG A 438 13.40 8.49 11.30
C ARG A 438 14.15 9.27 10.25
N ARG A 439 15.45 9.39 10.43
CA ARG A 439 16.33 10.20 9.57
C ARG A 439 17.53 9.38 9.16
N THR A 440 18.05 9.64 7.96
CA THR A 440 19.38 9.16 7.58
C THR A 440 20.44 9.97 8.34
N PRO A 441 21.67 9.48 8.46
CA PRO A 441 22.76 10.27 9.06
C PRO A 441 23.00 11.59 8.33
N LEU A 442 22.67 11.68 7.05
CA LEU A 442 22.87 12.84 6.19
C LEU A 442 21.69 13.83 6.18
N TYR A 443 20.61 13.55 6.91
CA TYR A 443 19.38 14.35 6.89
C TYR A 443 19.61 15.86 7.05
N GLN A 444 20.45 16.25 8.01
CA GLN A 444 20.69 17.66 8.28
C GLN A 444 21.41 18.34 7.11
N ARG A 445 22.37 17.66 6.48
CA ARG A 445 23.06 18.14 5.27
C ARG A 445 22.11 18.31 4.08
N HIS A 446 21.14 17.43 3.95
CA HIS A 446 20.11 17.56 2.91
C HIS A 446 19.23 18.79 3.12
N VAL A 447 18.76 19.00 4.35
CA VAL A 447 17.97 20.19 4.71
C VAL A 447 18.77 21.48 4.44
N GLU A 448 20.04 21.54 4.84
CA GLU A 448 20.93 22.68 4.61
C GLU A 448 21.19 22.92 3.12
N ALA A 449 21.21 21.87 2.30
CA ALA A 449 21.36 21.95 0.84
C ALA A 449 20.03 22.30 0.10
N GLY A 450 18.93 22.52 0.82
CA GLY A 450 17.63 22.88 0.25
C GLY A 450 16.83 21.70 -0.29
N ALA A 451 16.96 20.52 0.35
CA ALA A 451 16.16 19.37 -0.03
C ALA A 451 14.69 19.54 0.33
N ALA A 452 13.80 19.23 -0.61
CA ALA A 452 12.43 18.89 -0.29
C ALA A 452 12.40 17.46 0.27
N MET A 453 12.12 17.35 1.57
CA MET A 453 12.12 16.05 2.25
C MET A 453 10.75 15.38 2.12
N GLY A 454 10.77 14.08 1.85
CA GLY A 454 9.60 13.20 1.92
C GLY A 454 9.87 11.96 2.74
N GLU A 455 8.86 11.16 3.01
CA GLU A 455 9.02 9.92 3.75
C GLU A 455 8.63 8.69 2.90
N LEU A 456 9.34 7.59 3.13
CA LEU A 456 8.92 6.26 2.72
C LEU A 456 9.00 5.34 3.94
N ASN A 457 7.89 4.69 4.30
CA ASN A 457 7.80 3.83 5.48
C ASN A 457 8.28 4.54 6.77
N GLY A 458 7.96 5.85 6.88
CA GLY A 458 8.35 6.71 7.98
C GLY A 458 9.83 7.08 8.04
N LEU A 459 10.63 6.78 7.00
CA LEU A 459 12.02 7.24 6.87
C LEU A 459 12.08 8.46 5.96
N GLU A 460 12.65 9.56 6.46
CA GLU A 460 12.88 10.78 5.69
C GLU A 460 13.97 10.57 4.64
N ARG A 461 13.71 11.08 3.43
CA ARG A 461 14.65 11.06 2.31
C ARG A 461 14.48 12.31 1.45
N PRO A 462 15.55 12.81 0.76
CA PRO A 462 15.42 13.95 -0.14
C PRO A 462 14.67 13.51 -1.41
N LEU A 463 13.57 14.20 -1.74
CA LEU A 463 12.85 13.96 -2.98
C LEU A 463 13.52 14.67 -4.15
N TRP A 464 13.93 15.91 -3.94
CA TRP A 464 14.66 16.77 -4.88
C TRP A 464 15.32 17.94 -4.13
N PHE A 465 16.22 18.70 -4.77
CA PHE A 465 16.93 19.84 -4.19
C PHE A 465 16.63 21.13 -4.96
N GLY A 466 16.02 22.10 -4.32
CA GLY A 466 15.64 23.35 -4.96
C GLY A 466 14.87 24.34 -4.09
N PRO A 467 14.27 25.37 -4.69
CA PRO A 467 13.58 26.41 -3.94
C PRO A 467 12.42 25.88 -3.08
N PRO A 468 12.30 26.27 -1.80
CA PRO A 468 11.21 25.83 -0.91
C PRO A 468 9.81 26.12 -1.44
N ALA A 469 9.63 27.18 -2.25
CA ALA A 469 8.34 27.55 -2.83
C ALA A 469 7.74 26.46 -3.78
N LEU A 470 8.54 25.47 -4.18
CA LEU A 470 8.06 24.37 -5.04
C LEU A 470 7.54 23.16 -4.26
N VAL A 471 7.67 23.14 -2.93
CA VAL A 471 7.32 21.96 -2.11
C VAL A 471 5.83 21.60 -2.25
N ASP A 472 4.95 22.60 -2.27
CA ASP A 472 3.50 22.42 -2.36
C ASP A 472 2.95 22.64 -3.79
N ALA A 473 3.83 22.72 -4.79
CA ALA A 473 3.45 22.93 -6.18
C ALA A 473 3.04 21.61 -6.88
N TYR A 474 2.07 20.92 -6.30
CA TYR A 474 1.49 19.69 -6.85
C TYR A 474 0.64 19.99 -8.08
N ASP A 475 0.69 19.12 -9.08
CA ASP A 475 -0.11 19.20 -10.29
C ASP A 475 -0.16 17.82 -10.98
N PHE A 476 -1.36 17.44 -11.51
CA PHE A 476 -1.51 16.20 -12.29
C PHE A 476 -0.82 16.25 -13.65
N ARG A 477 -0.53 17.44 -14.17
CA ARG A 477 0.02 17.67 -15.52
C ARG A 477 1.52 17.96 -15.47
N ARG A 478 1.93 18.97 -14.69
CA ARG A 478 3.34 19.38 -14.59
C ARG A 478 3.63 19.95 -13.20
N PRO A 479 4.08 19.13 -12.26
CA PRO A 479 4.39 19.61 -10.92
C PRO A 479 5.52 20.64 -10.94
N GLY A 480 5.51 21.57 -9.99
CA GLY A 480 6.46 22.68 -9.94
C GLY A 480 7.92 22.26 -9.85
N TRP A 481 8.21 21.07 -9.31
CA TRP A 481 9.57 20.51 -9.24
C TRP A 481 10.07 19.83 -10.52
N HIS A 482 9.26 19.74 -11.59
CA HIS A 482 9.62 19.02 -12.83
C HIS A 482 10.99 19.41 -13.39
N ASP A 483 11.26 20.71 -13.54
CA ASP A 483 12.52 21.19 -14.13
C ASP A 483 13.72 21.01 -13.19
N VAL A 484 13.47 21.01 -11.88
CA VAL A 484 14.51 20.75 -10.87
C VAL A 484 14.96 19.30 -10.96
N VAL A 485 14.01 18.37 -10.95
CA VAL A 485 14.26 16.93 -11.11
C VAL A 485 14.97 16.63 -12.43
N GLY A 486 14.59 17.31 -13.52
CA GLY A 486 15.27 17.20 -14.82
C GLY A 486 16.75 17.59 -14.78
N ARG A 487 17.11 18.65 -14.05
CA ARG A 487 18.51 19.04 -13.86
C ARG A 487 19.31 18.02 -13.03
N GLU A 488 18.69 17.44 -12.01
CA GLU A 488 19.31 16.39 -11.20
C GLU A 488 19.54 15.13 -12.05
N HIS A 489 18.53 14.73 -12.83
CA HIS A 489 18.62 13.62 -13.77
C HIS A 489 19.79 13.82 -14.76
N ALA A 490 19.87 15.00 -15.42
CA ALA A 490 20.93 15.33 -16.35
C ALA A 490 22.31 15.30 -15.69
N THR A 491 22.42 15.73 -14.41
CA THR A 491 23.67 15.65 -13.65
C THR A 491 24.21 14.22 -13.58
N VAL A 492 23.34 13.24 -13.35
CA VAL A 492 23.75 11.82 -13.31
C VAL A 492 24.07 11.30 -14.71
N ARG A 493 23.33 11.70 -15.74
CA ARG A 493 23.55 11.24 -17.13
C ARG A 493 24.83 11.79 -17.76
N GLU A 494 25.19 13.05 -17.45
CA GLU A 494 26.23 13.79 -18.15
C GLU A 494 27.48 14.07 -17.30
N GLY A 495 27.33 14.07 -15.97
CA GLY A 495 28.36 14.43 -15.00
C GLY A 495 28.56 13.42 -13.89
N VAL A 496 28.36 13.85 -12.66
CA VAL A 496 28.38 13.01 -11.46
C VAL A 496 27.39 13.56 -10.42
N GLY A 497 26.55 12.66 -9.88
CA GLY A 497 25.62 12.97 -8.79
C GLY A 497 25.86 12.11 -7.57
N VAL A 498 25.51 12.63 -6.39
CA VAL A 498 25.50 11.86 -5.13
C VAL A 498 24.06 11.69 -4.67
N ILE A 499 23.67 10.44 -4.38
CA ILE A 499 22.35 10.06 -3.88
C ILE A 499 22.52 9.42 -2.50
N ASP A 500 21.75 9.87 -1.50
CA ASP A 500 21.69 9.22 -0.19
C ASP A 500 20.85 7.93 -0.29
N LEU A 501 21.52 6.79 -0.34
CA LEU A 501 20.92 5.45 -0.34
C LEU A 501 20.90 4.80 1.05
N SER A 502 21.20 5.57 2.12
CA SER A 502 21.24 5.03 3.49
C SER A 502 19.91 4.42 3.96
N GLY A 503 18.82 4.74 3.29
CA GLY A 503 17.51 4.16 3.54
C GLY A 503 17.36 2.69 3.11
N PHE A 504 18.16 2.19 2.18
CA PHE A 504 18.13 0.78 1.79
C PHE A 504 18.39 -0.13 3.00
N ALA A 505 17.69 -1.25 3.07
CA ALA A 505 17.90 -2.23 4.14
C ALA A 505 19.21 -2.99 3.89
N LYS A 506 19.99 -3.13 4.95
CA LYS A 506 21.29 -3.82 4.92
C LYS A 506 21.33 -4.85 6.03
N PHE A 507 21.62 -6.09 5.65
CA PHE A 507 21.72 -7.20 6.59
C PHE A 507 23.08 -7.88 6.43
N GLU A 508 23.70 -8.19 7.53
CA GLU A 508 24.82 -9.13 7.56
C GLU A 508 24.28 -10.52 7.88
N VAL A 509 24.63 -11.49 7.06
CA VAL A 509 24.42 -12.92 7.34
C VAL A 509 25.80 -13.54 7.52
N ALA A 510 26.12 -14.01 8.74
CA ALA A 510 27.46 -14.44 9.11
C ALA A 510 27.44 -15.77 9.89
N GLY A 511 28.49 -16.58 9.70
CA GLY A 511 28.71 -17.87 10.37
C GLY A 511 28.88 -19.02 9.40
N ALA A 512 29.23 -20.19 9.91
CA ALA A 512 29.53 -21.36 9.09
C ALA A 512 28.37 -21.83 8.21
N GLY A 513 27.11 -21.56 8.61
CA GLY A 513 25.88 -21.84 7.85
C GLY A 513 25.37 -20.68 7.00
N ALA A 514 26.09 -19.55 6.91
CA ALA A 514 25.62 -18.36 6.19
C ALA A 514 25.44 -18.61 4.68
N LEU A 515 26.39 -19.32 4.06
CA LEU A 515 26.30 -19.68 2.65
C LEU A 515 25.08 -20.58 2.38
N GLU A 516 24.88 -21.61 3.19
CA GLU A 516 23.76 -22.56 3.05
C GLU A 516 22.42 -21.83 3.21
N THR A 517 22.32 -20.97 4.24
CA THR A 517 21.14 -20.12 4.48
C THR A 517 20.79 -19.28 3.24
N LEU A 518 21.79 -18.59 2.68
CA LEU A 518 21.58 -17.70 1.54
C LEU A 518 21.39 -18.45 0.23
N GLN A 519 22.02 -19.60 0.05
CA GLN A 519 21.77 -20.47 -1.09
C GLN A 519 20.32 -20.95 -1.12
N PHE A 520 19.73 -21.22 0.04
CA PHE A 520 18.31 -21.57 0.13
C PHE A 520 17.39 -20.36 0.01
N ALA A 521 17.75 -19.20 0.56
CA ALA A 521 16.89 -18.01 0.56
C ALA A 521 16.83 -17.28 -0.79
N ALA A 522 17.95 -17.24 -1.52
CA ALA A 522 18.12 -16.46 -2.75
C ALA A 522 17.92 -17.31 -4.01
N SER A 523 17.26 -16.79 -5.03
CA SER A 523 17.07 -17.48 -6.32
C SER A 523 18.33 -17.57 -7.16
N ALA A 524 19.27 -16.62 -7.02
CA ALA A 524 20.57 -16.66 -7.67
C ALA A 524 21.56 -17.59 -6.93
N ASP A 525 22.62 -18.01 -7.61
CA ASP A 525 23.76 -18.65 -6.98
C ASP A 525 24.60 -17.59 -6.26
N VAL A 526 24.73 -17.74 -4.94
CA VAL A 526 25.47 -16.82 -4.07
C VAL A 526 26.82 -17.39 -3.61
N ASP A 527 27.23 -18.60 -4.07
CA ASP A 527 28.58 -19.14 -3.84
C ASP A 527 29.61 -18.48 -4.77
N LEU A 528 29.86 -17.23 -4.51
CA LEU A 528 30.74 -16.37 -5.28
C LEU A 528 32.11 -16.23 -4.61
N PRO A 529 33.15 -15.85 -5.36
CA PRO A 529 34.40 -15.39 -4.74
C PRO A 529 34.15 -14.22 -3.77
N VAL A 530 35.04 -14.09 -2.76
CA VAL A 530 35.00 -12.92 -1.87
C VAL A 530 35.07 -11.63 -2.70
N ASP A 531 34.39 -10.60 -2.25
CA ASP A 531 34.23 -9.30 -2.91
C ASP A 531 33.45 -9.34 -4.25
N ARG A 532 32.65 -10.37 -4.46
CA ARG A 532 31.70 -10.45 -5.60
C ARG A 532 30.26 -10.34 -5.11
N ALA A 533 29.44 -9.68 -5.91
CA ALA A 533 28.01 -9.51 -5.68
C ALA A 533 27.18 -10.16 -6.80
N VAL A 534 25.94 -10.46 -6.49
CA VAL A 534 24.93 -10.89 -7.47
C VAL A 534 23.60 -10.22 -7.11
N TYR A 535 22.86 -9.79 -8.15
CA TYR A 535 21.45 -9.41 -8.01
C TYR A 535 20.61 -10.68 -7.94
N THR A 536 19.66 -10.73 -7.01
CA THR A 536 18.84 -11.91 -6.74
C THR A 536 17.44 -11.52 -6.32
N LEU A 537 16.54 -12.50 -6.37
CA LEU A 537 15.19 -12.43 -5.82
C LEU A 537 15.09 -13.35 -4.61
N PHE A 538 14.34 -12.92 -3.62
CA PHE A 538 13.93 -13.70 -2.46
C PHE A 538 12.47 -14.08 -2.66
N LEU A 539 12.17 -15.37 -2.75
CA LEU A 539 10.85 -15.85 -3.10
C LEU A 539 10.12 -16.45 -1.89
N ASN A 540 8.80 -16.36 -1.89
CA ASN A 540 7.95 -17.18 -1.03
C ASN A 540 7.90 -18.63 -1.53
N ASP A 541 7.31 -19.52 -0.76
CA ASP A 541 7.26 -20.95 -1.08
C ASP A 541 6.40 -21.26 -2.32
N HIS A 542 5.65 -20.26 -2.83
CA HIS A 542 4.81 -20.33 -4.02
C HIS A 542 5.43 -19.66 -5.27
N GLY A 543 6.70 -19.24 -5.17
CA GLY A 543 7.45 -18.63 -6.27
C GLY A 543 7.18 -17.15 -6.51
N GLY A 544 6.46 -16.49 -5.60
CA GLY A 544 6.23 -15.04 -5.63
C GLY A 544 7.40 -14.25 -5.04
N ILE A 545 7.59 -13.01 -5.49
CA ILE A 545 8.73 -12.16 -5.15
C ILE A 545 8.49 -11.44 -3.82
N GLU A 546 9.11 -11.90 -2.73
CA GLU A 546 9.05 -11.24 -1.41
C GLU A 546 9.95 -10.00 -1.34
N ALA A 547 11.09 -10.05 -2.02
CA ALA A 547 12.00 -8.93 -2.20
C ALA A 547 12.97 -9.20 -3.34
N ASP A 548 13.59 -8.14 -3.84
CA ASP A 548 14.77 -8.17 -4.69
C ASP A 548 15.95 -7.52 -3.97
N GLY A 549 17.16 -7.77 -4.44
CA GLY A 549 18.33 -7.14 -3.85
C GLY A 549 19.67 -7.68 -4.35
N THR A 550 20.72 -7.23 -3.71
CA THR A 550 22.08 -7.76 -3.96
C THR A 550 22.58 -8.55 -2.77
N VAL A 551 23.26 -9.65 -3.06
CA VAL A 551 24.04 -10.42 -2.09
C VAL A 551 25.50 -10.30 -2.45
N THR A 552 26.32 -9.78 -1.53
CA THR A 552 27.78 -9.63 -1.68
C THR A 552 28.48 -10.52 -0.69
N ARG A 553 29.39 -11.38 -1.13
CA ARG A 553 30.25 -12.17 -0.23
C ARG A 553 31.41 -11.30 0.23
N VAL A 554 31.36 -10.80 1.47
CA VAL A 554 32.39 -9.88 2.01
C VAL A 554 33.53 -10.62 2.73
N ALA A 555 33.30 -11.88 3.11
CA ALA A 555 34.32 -12.80 3.62
C ALA A 555 33.89 -14.25 3.33
N ALA A 556 34.70 -15.22 3.67
CA ALA A 556 34.45 -16.64 3.41
C ALA A 556 33.05 -17.10 3.94
N ASP A 557 32.69 -16.62 5.12
CA ASP A 557 31.49 -16.98 5.88
C ASP A 557 30.65 -15.76 6.27
N ARG A 558 30.79 -14.64 5.53
CA ARG A 558 30.08 -13.40 5.82
C ARG A 558 29.59 -12.73 4.53
N PHE A 559 28.31 -12.37 4.53
CA PHE A 559 27.62 -11.81 3.39
C PHE A 559 26.89 -10.52 3.76
N LEU A 560 26.91 -9.54 2.87
CA LEU A 560 26.10 -8.34 2.92
C LEU A 560 24.90 -8.51 1.98
N VAL A 561 23.69 -8.42 2.51
CA VAL A 561 22.43 -8.44 1.76
C VAL A 561 21.84 -7.03 1.77
N VAL A 562 21.59 -6.45 0.61
CA VAL A 562 21.01 -5.12 0.45
C VAL A 562 19.70 -5.22 -0.32
N THR A 563 18.63 -4.66 0.24
CA THR A 563 17.28 -4.72 -0.34
C THR A 563 16.59 -3.34 -0.24
N PRO A 564 15.49 -3.09 -0.96
CA PRO A 564 14.73 -1.85 -0.82
C PRO A 564 14.32 -1.54 0.62
N SER A 565 14.22 -0.26 0.97
CA SER A 565 13.81 0.19 2.31
C SER A 565 12.42 -0.31 2.71
N SER A 566 11.52 -0.48 1.75
CA SER A 566 10.16 -1.00 1.94
C SER A 566 10.13 -2.46 2.41
N SER A 567 11.12 -3.26 2.05
CA SER A 567 11.21 -4.67 2.43
C SER A 567 11.95 -4.93 3.75
N ARG A 568 12.49 -3.89 4.42
CA ARG A 568 13.37 -4.07 5.60
C ARG A 568 12.78 -5.01 6.65
N HIS A 569 11.53 -4.77 7.04
CA HIS A 569 10.89 -5.57 8.09
C HIS A 569 10.65 -7.01 7.62
N ARG A 570 10.06 -7.17 6.46
CA ARG A 570 9.83 -8.46 5.79
C ARG A 570 11.11 -9.27 5.66
N MET A 571 12.17 -8.67 5.12
CA MET A 571 13.44 -9.35 4.86
C MET A 571 14.16 -9.78 6.13
N LEU A 572 14.13 -8.96 7.19
CA LEU A 572 14.72 -9.35 8.47
C LEU A 572 14.13 -10.67 8.98
N TRP A 573 12.80 -10.77 8.95
CA TRP A 573 12.11 -11.97 9.45
C TRP A 573 12.22 -13.15 8.48
N LEU A 574 12.20 -12.90 7.17
CA LEU A 574 12.45 -13.93 6.17
C LEU A 574 13.83 -14.55 6.35
N LEU A 575 14.89 -13.74 6.43
CA LEU A 575 16.25 -14.23 6.63
C LEU A 575 16.41 -14.97 7.97
N ARG A 576 15.85 -14.46 9.06
CA ARG A 576 15.85 -15.13 10.37
C ARG A 576 15.15 -16.49 10.32
N ARG A 577 14.00 -16.57 9.67
CA ARG A 577 13.25 -17.82 9.52
C ARG A 577 14.03 -18.84 8.68
N ARG A 578 14.67 -18.40 7.60
CA ARG A 578 15.49 -19.25 6.73
C ARG A 578 16.81 -19.67 7.38
N SER A 579 17.28 -18.96 8.41
CA SER A 579 18.49 -19.32 9.18
C SER A 579 18.21 -20.23 10.38
N GLN A 580 16.96 -20.55 10.68
CA GLN A 580 16.61 -21.44 11.80
C GLN A 580 17.26 -22.81 11.61
N GLY A 581 17.91 -23.31 12.66
CA GLY A 581 18.63 -24.57 12.63
C GLY A 581 20.01 -24.54 11.93
N GLN A 582 20.38 -23.39 11.31
CA GLN A 582 21.69 -23.18 10.69
C GLN A 582 22.63 -22.44 11.64
N ALA A 583 23.95 -22.71 11.50
CA ALA A 583 24.97 -21.97 12.23
C ALA A 583 25.22 -20.59 11.60
N ALA A 584 24.17 -19.78 11.51
CA ALA A 584 24.17 -18.45 10.90
C ALA A 584 23.47 -17.43 11.78
N THR A 585 23.98 -16.19 11.77
CA THR A 585 23.38 -15.04 12.47
C THR A 585 22.98 -13.98 11.46
N VAL A 586 21.79 -13.41 11.62
CA VAL A 586 21.27 -12.31 10.79
C VAL A 586 21.24 -11.03 11.62
N THR A 587 22.03 -10.04 11.21
CA THR A 587 22.15 -8.73 11.87
C THR A 587 21.66 -7.62 10.94
N ASP A 588 20.72 -6.80 11.41
CA ASP A 588 20.27 -5.60 10.69
C ASP A 588 21.26 -4.45 10.90
N LEU A 589 22.01 -4.11 9.86
CA LEU A 589 23.00 -3.03 9.84
C LEU A 589 22.43 -1.68 9.37
N THR A 590 21.15 -1.62 9.00
CA THR A 590 20.55 -0.47 8.28
C THR A 590 20.81 0.87 8.97
N SER A 591 20.63 0.94 10.29
CA SER A 591 20.77 2.20 11.02
C SER A 591 22.23 2.57 11.34
N GLY A 592 23.14 1.60 11.32
CA GLY A 592 24.56 1.79 11.63
C GLY A 592 25.44 2.04 10.39
N THR A 593 24.89 1.86 9.18
CA THR A 593 25.64 1.97 7.92
C THR A 593 24.98 2.97 6.98
N ALA A 594 25.69 4.05 6.65
CA ALA A 594 25.30 4.97 5.59
C ALA A 594 25.71 4.43 4.21
N VAL A 595 24.99 4.84 3.18
CA VAL A 595 25.30 4.51 1.80
C VAL A 595 25.20 5.75 0.93
N LEU A 596 26.31 6.13 0.31
CA LEU A 596 26.36 7.22 -0.66
C LEU A 596 26.52 6.62 -2.06
N GLY A 597 25.50 6.78 -2.91
CA GLY A 597 25.58 6.39 -4.30
C GLY A 597 26.23 7.50 -5.12
N VAL A 598 27.40 7.22 -5.72
CA VAL A 598 28.14 8.15 -6.58
C VAL A 598 27.98 7.67 -8.02
N PHE A 599 27.14 8.36 -8.81
CA PHE A 599 26.72 7.90 -10.13
C PHE A 599 26.97 8.93 -11.24
N GLY A 600 27.32 8.45 -12.39
CA GLY A 600 27.52 9.22 -13.61
C GLY A 600 28.87 8.94 -14.26
N PRO A 601 29.09 9.39 -15.53
CA PRO A 601 30.31 9.09 -16.29
C PRO A 601 31.59 9.62 -15.65
N ARG A 602 31.49 10.65 -14.78
CA ARG A 602 32.66 11.21 -14.06
C ARG A 602 32.85 10.62 -12.65
N SER A 603 32.08 9.58 -12.27
CA SER A 603 32.17 8.99 -10.93
C SER A 603 33.57 8.45 -10.60
N ARG A 604 34.27 7.78 -11.54
CA ARG A 604 35.66 7.32 -11.34
C ARG A 604 36.62 8.46 -11.07
N GLU A 605 36.49 9.55 -11.84
CA GLU A 605 37.32 10.74 -11.66
C GLU A 605 37.15 11.33 -10.26
N LEU A 606 35.90 11.42 -9.79
CA LEU A 606 35.61 11.91 -8.45
C LEU A 606 36.19 10.97 -7.37
N MET A 607 35.94 9.66 -7.51
CA MET A 607 36.43 8.69 -6.52
C MET A 607 37.95 8.69 -6.40
N SER A 608 38.67 8.85 -7.50
CA SER A 608 40.14 8.95 -7.51
C SER A 608 40.71 10.23 -6.86
N ARG A 609 39.86 11.25 -6.64
CA ARG A 609 40.26 12.48 -5.94
C ARG A 609 40.16 12.36 -4.42
N VAL A 610 39.25 11.47 -3.93
CA VAL A 610 38.94 11.31 -2.50
C VAL A 610 39.49 10.01 -1.92
N SER A 611 40.14 9.19 -2.73
CA SER A 611 40.65 7.88 -2.37
C SER A 611 41.96 7.58 -3.09
N PRO A 612 42.98 7.04 -2.40
CA PRO A 612 44.23 6.59 -3.02
C PRO A 612 44.12 5.27 -3.81
N ASP A 613 42.96 4.59 -3.68
CA ASP A 613 42.74 3.30 -4.33
C ASP A 613 42.60 3.39 -5.85
N ASP A 614 42.88 2.29 -6.55
CA ASP A 614 42.66 2.19 -8.00
C ASP A 614 41.18 1.97 -8.34
N TRP A 615 40.56 2.93 -9.04
CA TRP A 615 39.17 2.93 -9.46
C TRP A 615 39.00 2.54 -10.94
N SER A 616 40.03 1.96 -11.59
CA SER A 616 39.91 1.47 -12.97
C SER A 616 38.87 0.35 -13.11
N ALA A 617 38.47 0.06 -14.35
CA ALA A 617 37.50 -1.01 -14.62
C ALA A 617 38.08 -2.40 -14.29
N GLU A 618 39.41 -2.54 -14.42
CA GLU A 618 40.15 -3.75 -14.11
C GLU A 618 40.23 -4.02 -12.63
N ALA A 619 40.56 -2.98 -11.84
CA ALA A 619 40.69 -3.10 -10.39
C ALA A 619 39.33 -3.17 -9.68
N HIS A 620 38.27 -2.56 -10.26
CA HIS A 620 36.94 -2.55 -9.70
C HIS A 620 35.88 -2.88 -10.77
N PRO A 621 35.78 -4.15 -11.21
CA PRO A 621 34.83 -4.57 -12.24
C PRO A 621 33.39 -4.51 -11.76
N TYR A 622 32.42 -4.51 -12.69
CA TYR A 622 31.00 -4.48 -12.39
C TYR A 622 30.60 -5.68 -11.53
N PHE A 623 29.74 -5.46 -10.51
CA PHE A 623 29.42 -6.41 -9.45
C PHE A 623 30.61 -6.85 -8.60
N ALA A 624 31.67 -6.03 -8.49
CA ALA A 624 32.72 -6.23 -7.49
C ALA A 624 32.59 -5.20 -6.36
N GLY A 625 32.90 -5.62 -5.17
CA GLY A 625 33.04 -4.80 -3.98
C GLY A 625 34.48 -4.86 -3.48
N ARG A 626 34.89 -3.92 -2.66
CA ARG A 626 36.13 -3.97 -1.92
C ARG A 626 36.17 -2.94 -0.80
N ARG A 627 36.98 -3.20 0.20
CA ARG A 627 37.33 -2.19 1.20
C ARG A 627 38.28 -1.16 0.58
N VAL A 628 37.99 0.13 0.81
CA VAL A 628 38.74 1.28 0.29
C VAL A 628 39.04 2.27 1.39
N GLU A 629 40.10 3.06 1.21
CA GLU A 629 40.31 4.29 1.96
C GLU A 629 39.56 5.42 1.26
N ILE A 630 38.78 6.20 1.99
CA ILE A 630 38.03 7.34 1.43
C ILE A 630 37.94 8.47 2.43
N ALA A 631 38.24 9.71 2.01
CA ALA A 631 38.37 10.84 2.91
C ALA A 631 39.30 10.50 4.10
N ASP A 632 38.81 10.62 5.34
CA ASP A 632 39.61 10.31 6.53
C ASP A 632 39.27 8.95 7.15
N GLY A 633 38.65 8.04 6.40
CA GLY A 633 38.20 6.75 6.92
C GLY A 633 38.24 5.60 5.92
N PHE A 634 37.54 4.55 6.29
CA PHE A 634 37.37 3.36 5.47
C PHE A 634 35.91 3.16 5.09
N ALA A 635 35.69 2.64 3.88
CA ALA A 635 34.38 2.24 3.40
C ALA A 635 34.47 0.91 2.65
N TYR A 636 33.32 0.30 2.38
CA TYR A 636 33.19 -0.76 1.42
C TYR A 636 32.52 -0.19 0.17
N ALA A 637 33.22 -0.18 -0.96
CA ALA A 637 32.70 0.33 -2.22
C ALA A 637 32.23 -0.82 -3.10
N LEU A 638 30.98 -0.82 -3.51
CA LEU A 638 30.37 -1.80 -4.38
C LEU A 638 30.04 -1.17 -5.73
N ARG A 639 30.53 -1.75 -6.83
CA ARG A 639 30.25 -1.26 -8.17
C ARG A 639 28.96 -1.85 -8.72
N VAL A 640 27.86 -1.20 -8.36
CA VAL A 640 26.48 -1.47 -8.83
C VAL A 640 25.80 -0.15 -9.12
N SER A 641 24.64 -0.18 -9.79
CA SER A 641 23.89 1.03 -10.10
C SER A 641 22.41 0.76 -10.25
N PHE A 642 21.61 1.58 -9.63
CA PHE A 642 20.16 1.66 -9.85
C PHE A 642 19.76 2.83 -10.78
N THR A 643 20.73 3.65 -11.21
CA THR A 643 20.51 4.77 -12.15
C THR A 643 20.71 4.38 -13.61
N GLY A 644 21.34 3.23 -13.87
CA GLY A 644 21.74 2.82 -15.21
C GLY A 644 23.01 3.50 -15.75
N GLU A 645 23.71 4.27 -14.90
CA GLU A 645 25.03 4.86 -15.21
C GLU A 645 26.15 4.14 -14.44
N LEU A 646 27.40 4.38 -14.90
CA LEU A 646 28.58 4.03 -14.13
C LEU A 646 28.46 4.61 -12.72
N GLY A 647 28.82 3.82 -11.70
CA GLY A 647 28.83 4.34 -10.35
C GLY A 647 29.23 3.32 -9.30
N PHE A 648 29.24 3.81 -8.07
CA PHE A 648 29.64 3.08 -6.89
C PHE A 648 28.69 3.39 -5.73
N GLU A 649 28.32 2.37 -4.99
CA GLU A 649 27.69 2.51 -3.69
C GLU A 649 28.77 2.42 -2.61
N VAL A 650 28.94 3.49 -1.85
CA VAL A 650 29.95 3.62 -0.80
C VAL A 650 29.28 3.40 0.54
N TYR A 651 29.55 2.25 1.15
CA TYR A 651 29.05 1.84 2.45
C TYR A 651 30.06 2.22 3.53
N CYS A 652 29.72 3.13 4.41
CA CYS A 652 30.55 3.56 5.53
C CYS A 652 29.77 3.56 6.85
N ASP A 653 30.50 3.60 7.97
CA ASP A 653 29.87 3.77 9.26
C ASP A 653 29.06 5.08 9.30
N ALA A 654 27.92 5.08 9.97
CA ALA A 654 26.98 6.21 9.96
C ALA A 654 27.60 7.52 10.46
N ASP A 655 28.52 7.45 11.42
CA ASP A 655 29.26 8.58 11.99
C ASP A 655 30.34 9.16 11.06
N LEU A 656 30.84 8.39 10.09
CA LEU A 656 31.77 8.87 9.05
C LEU A 656 31.06 9.49 7.83
N SER A 657 29.78 9.29 7.67
CA SER A 657 29.05 9.61 6.45
C SER A 657 29.10 11.10 6.07
N ILE A 658 29.08 11.99 7.05
CA ILE A 658 29.18 13.45 6.81
C ILE A 658 30.57 13.79 6.28
N ASN A 659 31.64 13.23 6.86
CA ASN A 659 33.02 13.45 6.40
C ASN A 659 33.19 12.98 4.93
N VAL A 660 32.64 11.81 4.60
CA VAL A 660 32.68 11.28 3.22
C VAL A 660 31.91 12.19 2.26
N LEU A 661 30.69 12.63 2.65
CA LEU A 661 29.88 13.53 1.82
C LEU A 661 30.56 14.88 1.59
N ASP A 662 31.16 15.46 2.64
CA ASP A 662 31.86 16.76 2.56
C ASP A 662 33.09 16.64 1.65
N ALA A 663 33.90 15.59 1.77
CA ALA A 663 35.03 15.31 0.90
C ALA A 663 34.63 15.12 -0.58
N LEU A 664 33.55 14.34 -0.84
CA LEU A 664 33.00 14.19 -2.20
C LEU A 664 32.52 15.53 -2.76
N SER A 665 31.86 16.35 -1.94
CA SER A 665 31.32 17.65 -2.35
C SER A 665 32.43 18.65 -2.70
N GLU A 666 33.50 18.71 -1.89
CA GLU A 666 34.67 19.56 -2.13
C GLU A 666 35.42 19.10 -3.40
N ALA A 667 35.77 17.83 -3.50
CA ALA A 667 36.50 17.27 -4.64
C ALA A 667 35.71 17.30 -5.97
N GLY A 668 34.36 17.30 -5.88
CA GLY A 668 33.46 17.32 -7.02
C GLY A 668 33.01 18.70 -7.49
N ALA A 669 33.38 19.76 -6.79
CA ALA A 669 32.88 21.13 -7.08
C ALA A 669 33.13 21.58 -8.53
N ASP A 670 34.33 21.36 -9.05
CA ASP A 670 34.70 21.67 -10.44
C ASP A 670 34.22 20.62 -11.44
N LEU A 671 33.77 19.45 -10.98
CA LEU A 671 33.14 18.41 -11.80
C LEU A 671 31.65 18.65 -12.00
N GLY A 672 31.08 19.68 -11.37
CA GLY A 672 29.64 19.95 -11.38
C GLY A 672 28.83 18.98 -10.54
N LEU A 673 29.44 18.38 -9.52
CA LEU A 673 28.76 17.48 -8.59
C LEU A 673 27.52 18.15 -8.00
N ARG A 674 26.41 17.39 -7.90
CA ARG A 674 25.20 17.78 -7.21
C ARG A 674 24.67 16.63 -6.36
N MET A 675 24.02 16.98 -5.26
CA MET A 675 23.11 16.05 -4.59
C MET A 675 21.88 15.83 -5.47
N VAL A 676 21.37 14.60 -5.49
CA VAL A 676 20.28 14.15 -6.34
C VAL A 676 19.23 13.46 -5.50
N GLY A 677 17.97 13.82 -5.70
CA GLY A 677 16.85 13.29 -4.95
C GLY A 677 16.22 12.03 -5.55
N TYR A 678 15.30 11.46 -4.79
CA TYR A 678 14.66 10.18 -5.17
C TYR A 678 13.73 10.30 -6.39
N LEU A 679 13.16 11.48 -6.70
CA LEU A 679 12.35 11.64 -7.92
C LEU A 679 13.21 11.55 -9.20
N ALA A 680 14.43 12.06 -9.15
CA ALA A 680 15.36 11.88 -10.26
C ALA A 680 15.86 10.43 -10.34
N LEU A 681 16.13 9.77 -9.20
CA LEU A 681 16.47 8.36 -9.16
C LEU A 681 15.36 7.50 -9.78
N ASP A 682 14.08 7.79 -9.48
CA ASP A 682 12.95 7.05 -10.03
C ASP A 682 12.83 7.22 -11.56
N SER A 683 13.01 8.43 -12.08
CA SER A 683 13.10 8.66 -13.54
C SER A 683 14.27 7.89 -14.17
N LEU A 684 15.47 7.95 -13.57
CA LEU A 684 16.68 7.26 -14.04
C LEU A 684 16.50 5.73 -14.11
N ARG A 685 15.96 5.12 -13.03
CA ARG A 685 15.75 3.66 -12.98
C ARG A 685 14.71 3.21 -14.00
N LEU A 686 13.64 4.01 -14.18
CA LEU A 686 12.54 3.68 -15.07
C LEU A 686 12.97 3.73 -16.55
N GLU A 687 13.80 4.71 -16.94
CA GLU A 687 14.41 4.73 -18.29
C GLU A 687 15.24 3.47 -18.57
N LYS A 688 15.87 2.90 -17.53
CA LYS A 688 16.64 1.67 -17.58
C LYS A 688 15.79 0.41 -17.41
N GLY A 689 14.53 0.58 -17.08
CA GLY A 689 13.58 -0.51 -16.86
C GLY A 689 13.86 -1.35 -15.60
N TYR A 690 14.52 -0.80 -14.60
CA TYR A 690 14.70 -1.47 -13.32
C TYR A 690 13.39 -1.47 -12.53
N ARG A 691 13.03 -2.63 -11.98
CA ARG A 691 11.78 -2.84 -11.23
C ARG A 691 11.88 -2.21 -9.84
N HIS A 692 10.74 -1.76 -9.32
CA HIS A 692 10.60 -1.24 -7.98
C HIS A 692 9.65 -2.13 -7.19
N LEU A 693 10.15 -2.68 -6.07
CA LEU A 693 9.35 -3.53 -5.16
C LEU A 693 8.19 -2.73 -4.56
N GLY A 694 6.99 -3.29 -4.61
CA GLY A 694 5.77 -2.65 -4.14
C GLY A 694 5.05 -1.79 -5.20
N HIS A 695 5.60 -1.72 -6.42
CA HIS A 695 4.99 -1.12 -7.59
C HIS A 695 5.00 -2.08 -8.78
N ASP A 696 6.19 -2.48 -9.24
CA ASP A 696 6.36 -3.30 -10.45
C ASP A 696 6.46 -4.80 -10.13
N ILE A 697 6.78 -5.13 -8.90
CA ILE A 697 6.94 -6.50 -8.41
C ILE A 697 6.51 -6.61 -6.93
N GLY A 698 5.96 -7.77 -6.57
CA GLY A 698 5.50 -8.08 -5.23
C GLY A 698 5.26 -9.57 -5.00
N PRO A 699 4.70 -9.97 -3.85
CA PRO A 699 4.50 -11.38 -3.48
C PRO A 699 3.58 -12.17 -4.41
N TYR A 700 2.77 -11.50 -5.21
CA TYR A 700 1.91 -12.11 -6.22
C TYR A 700 2.66 -12.41 -7.53
N ASP A 701 3.67 -11.58 -7.86
CA ASP A 701 4.40 -11.66 -9.11
C ASP A 701 5.48 -12.74 -9.09
N ASP A 702 5.71 -13.37 -10.24
CA ASP A 702 6.81 -14.30 -10.42
C ASP A 702 7.93 -13.70 -11.29
N PRO A 703 9.17 -14.20 -11.16
CA PRO A 703 10.32 -13.71 -11.91
C PRO A 703 10.17 -13.74 -13.44
N VAL A 704 9.37 -14.66 -13.99
CA VAL A 704 9.19 -14.82 -15.45
C VAL A 704 8.27 -13.72 -15.98
N SER A 705 7.10 -13.58 -15.39
CA SER A 705 6.13 -12.51 -15.69
C SER A 705 6.73 -11.12 -15.50
N ALA A 706 7.52 -10.94 -14.44
CA ALA A 706 8.22 -9.69 -14.14
C ALA A 706 9.41 -9.38 -15.07
N GLY A 707 9.82 -10.33 -15.96
CA GLY A 707 10.97 -10.17 -16.83
C GLY A 707 12.33 -10.23 -16.10
N LEU A 708 12.38 -10.91 -14.97
CA LEU A 708 13.56 -11.04 -14.08
C LEU A 708 14.13 -12.46 -14.05
N SER A 709 13.83 -13.30 -15.06
CA SER A 709 14.34 -14.69 -15.15
C SER A 709 15.86 -14.78 -15.13
N PHE A 710 16.58 -13.72 -15.51
CA PHE A 710 18.04 -13.68 -15.47
C PHE A 710 18.60 -13.68 -14.02
N ALA A 711 17.79 -13.30 -13.03
CA ALA A 711 18.15 -13.32 -11.61
C ALA A 711 17.88 -14.67 -10.92
N VAL A 712 17.49 -15.69 -11.70
CA VAL A 712 17.20 -17.04 -11.21
C VAL A 712 18.26 -18.03 -11.72
N ALA A 713 18.96 -18.69 -10.81
CA ALA A 713 19.87 -19.77 -11.14
C ALA A 713 19.11 -21.11 -11.28
N TRP A 714 18.48 -21.33 -12.44
CA TRP A 714 17.59 -22.46 -12.72
C TRP A 714 18.23 -23.85 -12.48
N ASN A 715 19.55 -23.94 -12.64
CA ASN A 715 20.30 -25.19 -12.51
C ASN A 715 21.15 -25.24 -11.24
N LYS A 716 20.77 -24.52 -10.21
CA LYS A 716 21.47 -24.44 -8.94
C LYS A 716 21.51 -25.82 -8.25
N GLU A 717 22.66 -26.20 -7.70
CA GLU A 717 22.82 -27.52 -7.03
C GLU A 717 21.98 -27.60 -5.75
N VAL A 718 21.90 -26.49 -4.98
CA VAL A 718 21.07 -26.38 -3.78
C VAL A 718 19.73 -25.73 -4.19
N PRO A 719 18.60 -26.42 -4.01
CA PRO A 719 17.29 -25.81 -4.30
C PRO A 719 17.07 -24.55 -3.46
N PHE A 720 16.47 -23.54 -4.06
CA PHE A 720 16.04 -22.34 -3.35
C PHE A 720 14.54 -22.39 -2.99
N ALA A 721 14.14 -21.59 -2.01
CA ALA A 721 12.74 -21.47 -1.60
C ALA A 721 11.83 -21.10 -2.76
N GLY A 722 10.70 -21.81 -2.92
CA GLY A 722 9.74 -21.56 -4.00
C GLY A 722 10.16 -22.07 -5.39
N GLN A 723 11.34 -22.67 -5.56
CA GLN A 723 11.83 -23.11 -6.88
C GLN A 723 10.83 -23.99 -7.62
N ARG A 724 10.31 -25.04 -6.97
CA ARG A 724 9.36 -25.97 -7.60
C ARG A 724 8.07 -25.29 -8.05
N ALA A 725 7.54 -24.38 -7.25
CA ALA A 725 6.35 -23.61 -7.60
C ALA A 725 6.64 -22.65 -8.75
N LEU A 726 7.81 -21.99 -8.74
CA LEU A 726 8.25 -21.13 -9.84
C LEU A 726 8.42 -21.89 -11.15
N GLU A 727 9.00 -23.10 -11.13
CA GLU A 727 9.14 -23.95 -12.32
C GLU A 727 7.78 -24.31 -12.94
N GLN A 728 6.74 -24.48 -12.13
CA GLN A 728 5.38 -24.70 -12.61
C GLN A 728 4.77 -23.43 -13.22
N ARG A 729 4.91 -22.29 -12.56
CA ARG A 729 4.42 -20.98 -13.07
C ARG A 729 5.10 -20.57 -14.36
N ALA A 730 6.40 -20.87 -14.51
CA ALA A 730 7.19 -20.52 -15.68
C ALA A 730 6.75 -21.23 -16.98
N GLN A 731 5.97 -22.32 -16.90
CA GLN A 731 5.50 -23.07 -18.06
C GLN A 731 4.42 -22.34 -18.89
N GLY A 732 3.72 -21.38 -18.28
CA GLY A 732 2.65 -20.64 -18.95
C GLY A 732 2.32 -19.32 -18.24
N PRO A 733 3.21 -18.32 -18.30
CA PRO A 733 2.89 -17.01 -17.75
C PRO A 733 1.70 -16.40 -18.49
N SER A 734 0.75 -15.83 -17.77
CA SER A 734 -0.42 -15.17 -18.35
C SER A 734 -0.17 -13.70 -18.70
N THR A 735 0.81 -13.10 -18.02
CA THR A 735 1.16 -11.68 -18.16
C THR A 735 2.65 -11.49 -18.40
N ARG A 736 3.02 -10.31 -18.82
CA ARG A 736 4.40 -9.85 -18.94
C ARG A 736 4.51 -8.35 -18.65
N VAL A 737 5.70 -7.93 -18.27
CA VAL A 737 6.04 -6.50 -18.18
C VAL A 737 6.61 -6.00 -19.51
N ILE A 738 6.09 -4.87 -20.00
CA ILE A 738 6.62 -4.12 -21.13
C ILE A 738 7.00 -2.69 -20.74
N HIS A 739 7.87 -2.07 -21.50
CA HIS A 739 8.21 -0.65 -21.42
C HIS A 739 7.29 0.15 -22.33
N VAL A 740 6.73 1.25 -21.84
CA VAL A 740 5.83 2.14 -22.58
C VAL A 740 6.38 3.54 -22.56
N ALA A 741 6.31 4.26 -23.69
CA ALA A 741 6.63 5.68 -23.79
C ALA A 741 5.54 6.38 -24.60
N LEU A 742 5.01 7.51 -24.11
CA LEU A 742 4.05 8.32 -24.82
C LEU A 742 4.71 9.04 -26.01
N GLU A 743 3.93 9.24 -27.07
CA GLU A 743 4.37 10.09 -28.19
C GLU A 743 4.24 11.59 -27.89
N ASP A 744 3.26 11.96 -27.05
CA ASP A 744 3.04 13.33 -26.61
C ASP A 744 3.87 13.64 -25.34
N PRO A 745 4.90 14.51 -25.42
CA PRO A 745 5.75 14.85 -24.28
C PRO A 745 5.07 15.72 -23.22
N GLU A 746 3.91 16.30 -23.50
CA GLU A 746 3.19 17.16 -22.55
C GLU A 746 2.31 16.36 -21.58
N VAL A 747 2.03 15.10 -21.86
CA VAL A 747 1.21 14.24 -21.01
C VAL A 747 2.07 13.53 -19.98
N ARG A 748 1.59 13.46 -18.73
CA ARG A 748 2.31 12.81 -17.61
C ARG A 748 1.66 11.49 -17.26
N LEU A 749 2.52 10.50 -16.97
CA LEU A 749 2.19 9.18 -16.43
C LEU A 749 2.63 9.11 -14.97
N TRP A 750 1.76 8.54 -14.12
CA TRP A 750 2.00 8.43 -12.69
C TRP A 750 1.98 6.97 -12.18
N GLY A 751 1.51 6.05 -13.00
CA GLY A 751 1.14 4.69 -12.66
C GLY A 751 -0.39 4.54 -12.62
N GLU A 752 -0.87 3.30 -12.66
CA GLU A 752 -2.30 2.94 -12.68
C GLU A 752 -3.04 3.27 -14.00
N GLU A 753 -2.43 3.95 -14.97
CA GLU A 753 -3.09 4.26 -16.23
C GLU A 753 -3.31 3.01 -17.08
N THR A 754 -4.49 2.91 -17.69
CA THR A 754 -4.88 1.79 -18.56
C THR A 754 -4.08 1.80 -19.87
N VAL A 755 -3.51 0.66 -20.21
CA VAL A 755 -2.89 0.39 -21.51
C VAL A 755 -3.88 -0.32 -22.41
N SER A 756 -4.06 0.16 -23.64
CA SER A 756 -5.04 -0.34 -24.60
C SER A 756 -4.43 -0.61 -25.97
N VAL A 757 -5.03 -1.51 -26.72
CA VAL A 757 -4.78 -1.72 -28.15
C VAL A 757 -6.11 -1.55 -28.88
N ASP A 758 -6.20 -0.65 -29.88
CA ASP A 758 -7.45 -0.26 -30.54
C ASP A 758 -8.56 0.20 -29.56
N GLY A 759 -8.19 0.80 -28.41
CA GLY A 759 -9.13 1.21 -27.38
C GLY A 759 -9.59 0.12 -26.41
N GLU A 760 -9.26 -1.15 -26.67
CA GLU A 760 -9.56 -2.27 -25.77
C GLU A 760 -8.47 -2.39 -24.70
N PRO A 761 -8.82 -2.40 -23.41
CA PRO A 761 -7.87 -2.56 -22.32
C PRO A 761 -7.11 -3.88 -22.40
N VAL A 762 -5.77 -3.82 -22.34
CA VAL A 762 -4.89 -5.00 -22.37
C VAL A 762 -4.00 -5.11 -21.13
N GLY A 763 -4.02 -4.12 -20.27
CA GLY A 763 -3.23 -4.05 -19.04
C GLY A 763 -3.18 -2.62 -18.46
N HIS A 764 -2.30 -2.40 -17.51
CA HIS A 764 -2.12 -1.10 -16.86
C HIS A 764 -0.65 -0.84 -16.51
N LEU A 765 -0.34 0.43 -16.27
CA LEU A 765 0.97 0.84 -15.78
C LEU A 765 1.13 0.52 -14.29
N THR A 766 2.26 -0.05 -13.94
CA THR A 766 2.69 -0.26 -12.54
C THR A 766 3.59 0.88 -12.03
N SER A 767 4.32 1.51 -12.95
CA SER A 767 5.13 2.70 -12.70
C SER A 767 4.98 3.69 -13.84
N GLY A 768 5.00 5.00 -13.51
CA GLY A 768 4.98 6.09 -14.47
C GLY A 768 5.88 7.24 -14.02
N ALA A 769 6.65 7.82 -14.93
CA ALA A 769 7.45 9.03 -14.68
C ALA A 769 7.76 9.75 -16.01
N PHE A 770 8.29 10.96 -15.92
CA PHE A 770 8.88 11.61 -17.08
C PHE A 770 10.33 11.15 -17.26
N GLY A 771 10.64 10.58 -18.43
CA GLY A 771 12.00 10.19 -18.82
C GLY A 771 12.72 11.35 -19.48
N TYR A 772 13.57 12.03 -18.73
CA TYR A 772 14.23 13.26 -19.21
C TYR A 772 15.23 13.01 -20.33
N THR A 773 15.85 11.83 -20.39
CA THR A 773 16.71 11.43 -21.51
C THR A 773 15.88 11.00 -22.72
N VAL A 774 14.77 10.30 -22.48
CA VAL A 774 13.83 9.85 -23.53
C VAL A 774 13.04 11.01 -24.10
N GLY A 775 12.83 12.08 -23.29
CA GLY A 775 12.11 13.29 -23.68
C GLY A 775 10.59 13.15 -23.66
N SER A 776 10.06 12.13 -22.97
CA SER A 776 8.64 11.84 -22.88
C SER A 776 8.30 11.11 -21.59
N SER A 777 7.01 11.03 -21.26
CA SER A 777 6.56 10.17 -20.16
C SER A 777 6.73 8.70 -20.52
N ILE A 778 7.26 7.94 -19.59
CA ILE A 778 7.56 6.51 -19.71
C ILE A 778 6.93 5.74 -18.57
N GLY A 779 6.71 4.46 -18.75
CA GLY A 779 6.18 3.56 -17.73
C GLY A 779 6.60 2.11 -17.92
N LEU A 780 6.39 1.34 -16.87
CA LEU A 780 6.33 -0.12 -16.94
C LEU A 780 4.87 -0.52 -16.88
N ALA A 781 4.47 -1.45 -17.75
CA ALA A 781 3.10 -1.94 -17.81
C ALA A 781 3.06 -3.46 -17.70
N VAL A 782 2.12 -3.99 -16.92
CA VAL A 782 1.72 -5.39 -16.93
C VAL A 782 0.64 -5.55 -17.99
N VAL A 783 0.89 -6.41 -18.98
CA VAL A 783 -0.05 -6.71 -20.08
C VAL A 783 -0.17 -8.22 -20.29
N GLY A 784 -1.23 -8.67 -20.96
CA GLY A 784 -1.34 -10.06 -21.37
C GLY A 784 -0.14 -10.53 -22.23
N VAL A 785 0.27 -11.80 -22.12
CA VAL A 785 1.43 -12.32 -22.87
C VAL A 785 1.25 -12.26 -24.39
N ASP A 786 -0.01 -12.25 -24.88
CA ASP A 786 -0.34 -12.18 -26.30
C ASP A 786 -0.23 -10.78 -26.90
N VAL A 787 -0.05 -9.75 -26.06
CA VAL A 787 0.11 -8.37 -26.51
C VAL A 787 1.48 -8.22 -27.19
N ASP A 788 1.48 -7.78 -28.45
CA ASP A 788 2.72 -7.38 -29.12
C ASP A 788 3.17 -6.01 -28.60
N PRO A 789 4.29 -5.91 -27.88
CA PRO A 789 4.76 -4.62 -27.36
C PRO A 789 5.14 -3.61 -28.46
N HIS A 790 5.29 -4.05 -29.70
CA HIS A 790 5.58 -3.18 -30.86
C HIS A 790 4.34 -2.82 -31.68
N ASP A 791 3.12 -3.13 -31.17
CA ASP A 791 1.89 -2.77 -31.87
C ASP A 791 1.74 -1.24 -31.95
N THR A 792 1.59 -0.74 -33.15
CA THR A 792 1.48 0.72 -33.41
C THR A 792 0.13 1.31 -32.98
N ARG A 793 -0.83 0.47 -32.56
CA ARG A 793 -2.14 0.87 -32.03
C ARG A 793 -2.16 0.96 -30.50
N LEU A 794 -0.99 0.79 -29.87
CA LEU A 794 -0.85 0.90 -28.42
C LEU A 794 -1.16 2.33 -27.99
N SER A 795 -1.95 2.46 -26.96
CA SER A 795 -2.28 3.75 -26.33
C SER A 795 -2.33 3.62 -24.81
N VAL A 796 -2.20 4.74 -24.13
CA VAL A 796 -2.37 4.87 -22.70
C VAL A 796 -3.48 5.89 -22.42
N ARG A 797 -4.46 5.49 -21.61
CA ARG A 797 -5.56 6.37 -21.25
C ARG A 797 -5.18 7.26 -20.08
N VAL A 798 -5.24 8.57 -20.28
CA VAL A 798 -4.96 9.57 -19.26
C VAL A 798 -6.12 10.58 -19.22
N ARG A 799 -6.84 10.65 -18.10
CA ARG A 799 -7.99 11.55 -17.89
C ARG A 799 -9.02 11.44 -19.00
N GLY A 800 -9.34 10.21 -19.42
CA GLY A 800 -10.36 9.94 -20.44
C GLY A 800 -9.94 10.11 -21.88
N VAL A 801 -8.67 10.38 -22.14
CA VAL A 801 -8.12 10.52 -23.49
C VAL A 801 -7.09 9.41 -23.74
N ASP A 802 -7.23 8.71 -24.85
CA ASP A 802 -6.25 7.71 -25.29
C ASP A 802 -5.12 8.42 -26.04
N HIS A 803 -3.92 8.35 -25.46
CA HIS A 803 -2.70 8.92 -26.03
C HIS A 803 -1.87 7.84 -26.69
N ALA A 804 -1.45 8.06 -27.95
CA ALA A 804 -0.60 7.13 -28.66
C ALA A 804 0.71 6.86 -27.91
N ALA A 805 1.12 5.61 -27.87
CA ALA A 805 2.29 5.15 -27.14
C ALA A 805 3.07 4.15 -27.96
N ARG A 806 4.38 4.10 -27.76
CA ARG A 806 5.25 3.05 -28.27
C ARG A 806 5.62 2.10 -27.12
N GLY A 807 5.54 0.83 -27.36
CA GLY A 807 5.95 -0.21 -26.43
C GLY A 807 7.28 -0.85 -26.83
N SER A 808 7.93 -1.53 -25.88
CA SER A 808 9.17 -2.28 -26.11
C SER A 808 9.36 -3.36 -25.05
N ARG A 809 10.01 -4.46 -25.41
CA ARG A 809 10.51 -5.46 -24.44
C ARG A 809 11.81 -5.03 -23.75
N SER A 810 12.52 -4.07 -24.35
CA SER A 810 13.79 -3.55 -23.84
C SER A 810 13.63 -2.13 -23.34
N PRO A 811 14.39 -1.67 -22.36
CA PRO A 811 14.37 -0.30 -21.90
C PRO A 811 14.73 0.69 -23.00
N PHE A 812 14.18 1.89 -22.92
CA PHE A 812 14.42 2.93 -23.92
C PHE A 812 15.82 3.59 -23.82
N TYR A 813 16.48 3.43 -22.68
CA TYR A 813 17.82 3.94 -22.44
C TYR A 813 18.82 2.80 -22.21
N ASP A 814 19.97 2.85 -22.94
CA ASP A 814 21.11 1.94 -22.78
C ASP A 814 20.72 0.48 -22.59
N SER A 815 19.88 -0.07 -23.46
CA SER A 815 19.37 -1.44 -23.38
C SER A 815 20.48 -2.51 -23.31
N ALA A 816 21.65 -2.22 -23.91
CA ALA A 816 22.82 -3.10 -23.88
C ALA A 816 23.60 -3.03 -22.55
N GLY A 817 23.34 -2.07 -21.68
CA GLY A 817 24.05 -1.88 -20.41
C GLY A 817 25.51 -1.41 -20.59
N ALA A 818 25.83 -0.71 -21.67
CA ALA A 818 27.18 -0.22 -21.94
C ALA A 818 27.61 0.86 -20.94
N ARG A 819 26.69 1.78 -20.60
CA ARG A 819 26.94 2.88 -19.66
C ARG A 819 27.22 2.39 -18.24
N VAL A 820 26.44 1.45 -17.75
CA VAL A 820 26.62 0.94 -16.39
C VAL A 820 27.88 0.09 -16.24
N ARG A 821 28.32 -0.55 -17.33
CA ARG A 821 29.58 -1.32 -17.33
C ARG A 821 30.80 -0.43 -17.49
N GLY A 822 30.67 0.76 -18.08
CA GLY A 822 31.62 1.86 -18.16
C GLY A 822 32.91 1.60 -18.84
#